data_ea5371e11d15e54e94ad04fc399b33e8
#
_entry.id   ea5371e11d15e54e94ad04fc399b33e8
#
_cell.length_a   1.000
_cell.length_b   1.000
_cell.length_c   1.000
_cell.angle_alpha   90.00
_cell.angle_beta   90.00
_cell.angle_gamma   90.00
#
_symmetry.space_group_name_H-M   'P 1'
#
loop_
_entity.id
_entity.type
_entity.pdbx_description
1 polymer ?
#
loop_
_entity_poly.entity_id
_entity_poly.type
_entity_poly.pdbx_seq_one_letter_code
_entity_poly.pdbx_strand_id
1 'polypeptide(L)'
;MKKGLFITAAAGALFFAFLSPLFADEASERRLGEEALSAGDYKSAAKFFDNARLIAGDDAERWGVNTLSMAEAKLRDGDVEEAKQLLAEYRSRFPARSAGMLPGLILMAEKRYGEAETFFASLASGASDPGVACAAELGIGEARLRQKNYKGALEKFEQIENENADLPQWVRRAHEARIFTLLESGNLTAAAVLLSSGKFRADDAEHWLCLDLLYLLRSRKFDQFYTGWGELRKKGWKNPAPVLYLLAADGARLALEMKQPEAAARLWADAFDLADTDPERQNALRELINLQSGSDPVQAAETVRRYLKFFPDAPDRTGLLMRGARLLARAGKPGDAVELYSRITGDNRIPAASRLVAAREAAVAASNAGMFSVAEKMFRYLVDQAEAPAQKLEGELLLGEHYFRRGDFVRAAELMKTVADANGPNADTARYWLLQSLIPLGRYAEAAPIAEKLRDAREAKYRVAAEYFRAFLLEKRGQAAAARSEYERFLILHPDSDFVSAAMLSAAELALALRDFPAAADGFFRYAERKPAPADAPRALYLAMQSGCFGGDREVVDKALKLLDSRFPDSAAGIESRLQLADYLETEGDGAAAETQLAELEKRGAAKNPEVAAEILYRRAKISASSRKTAEAMAQLETLLEKFSAGPFAADAAMMAGNLEADAGHYAAALAFYTKARELRPEGLFGRVAAGRIADMRYSIYAETLDPADLKAAAELYEMLSQESSNPRLQLQSLYKLGKCRELSDELEKALEVYNRVLYLALDQKRNGLVPDAVWTGKAGYAAALAYLKPGTPAGARNALRVTWILEELQLPTGEDFDRVRQEIQRKYNLQRKP
;
A
#
# COMPACT_ATOMS: atom_id res chain seq x y z
N MET A 1 17.34 40.39 8.44
CA MET A 1 17.87 41.58 7.71
C MET A 1 19.27 41.28 7.20
N LYS A 2 19.43 40.63 6.03
CA LYS A 2 20.70 40.50 5.25
C LYS A 2 20.40 39.65 3.99
N LYS A 3 19.36 40.02 3.22
CA LYS A 3 19.03 39.46 1.90
C LYS A 3 18.64 40.58 0.91
N GLY A 4 19.14 41.77 1.08
CA GLY A 4 18.73 42.91 0.30
C GLY A 4 19.85 43.69 -0.41
N LEU A 5 21.06 43.08 -0.56
CA LEU A 5 22.18 43.87 -1.15
C LEU A 5 22.84 43.19 -2.36
N PHE A 6 22.32 42.08 -2.89
CA PHE A 6 22.91 41.43 -4.07
C PHE A 6 22.04 41.57 -5.36
N ILE A 7 20.88 42.20 -5.27
CA ILE A 7 20.01 42.45 -6.45
C ILE A 7 20.28 43.81 -7.11
N THR A 8 20.93 44.72 -6.45
CA THR A 8 21.19 46.07 -7.00
C THR A 8 22.45 46.18 -7.87
N ALA A 9 23.41 45.26 -7.77
CA ALA A 9 24.58 45.26 -8.65
C ALA A 9 24.31 44.63 -10.04
N ALA A 10 23.49 43.59 -10.11
CA ALA A 10 23.11 42.94 -11.38
C ALA A 10 22.11 43.77 -12.18
N ALA A 11 21.19 44.49 -11.54
CA ALA A 11 20.25 45.37 -12.21
C ALA A 11 20.90 46.65 -12.79
N GLY A 12 22.01 47.12 -12.16
CA GLY A 12 22.77 48.25 -12.68
C GLY A 12 23.55 47.92 -13.96
N ALA A 13 24.10 46.70 -14.05
CA ALA A 13 24.85 46.26 -15.25
C ALA A 13 23.89 45.93 -16.43
N LEU A 14 22.69 45.40 -16.17
CA LEU A 14 21.69 45.17 -17.22
C LEU A 14 21.04 46.48 -17.74
N PHE A 15 20.95 47.54 -16.91
CA PHE A 15 20.38 48.83 -17.34
C PHE A 15 21.36 49.61 -18.19
N PHE A 16 22.69 49.49 -17.99
CA PHE A 16 23.69 50.08 -18.85
C PHE A 16 23.91 49.35 -20.18
N ALA A 17 23.64 48.03 -20.26
CA ALA A 17 23.80 47.25 -21.47
C ALA A 17 22.71 47.57 -22.55
N PHE A 18 21.58 48.17 -22.17
CA PHE A 18 20.50 48.56 -23.09
C PHE A 18 20.51 50.01 -23.54
N LEU A 19 21.36 50.85 -22.97
CA LEU A 19 21.40 52.30 -23.30
C LEU A 19 22.74 52.78 -23.92
N SER A 20 23.64 51.92 -24.34
CA SER A 20 24.93 52.33 -24.82
C SER A 20 25.37 51.99 -26.27
N PRO A 21 24.54 52.08 -27.29
CA PRO A 21 25.09 52.22 -28.63
C PRO A 21 25.39 53.67 -29.00
N LEU A 22 25.12 54.67 -28.14
CA LEU A 22 25.23 56.07 -28.51
C LEU A 22 26.46 56.80 -27.92
N PHE A 23 27.26 56.24 -27.02
CA PHE A 23 28.42 56.87 -26.37
C PHE A 23 29.58 55.93 -26.04
N ALA A 24 29.59 54.69 -26.52
CA ALA A 24 30.72 53.78 -26.31
C ALA A 24 31.83 54.18 -27.28
N ASP A 25 33.02 54.53 -26.78
CA ASP A 25 34.19 54.66 -27.62
C ASP A 25 34.91 53.29 -27.76
N GLU A 26 35.71 53.16 -28.82
CA GLU A 26 36.45 51.89 -29.12
C GLU A 26 37.37 51.49 -27.98
N ALA A 27 38.03 52.42 -27.31
CA ALA A 27 38.98 52.13 -26.22
C ALA A 27 38.27 51.58 -24.96
N SER A 28 37.02 52.02 -24.69
CA SER A 28 36.20 51.55 -23.58
C SER A 28 35.72 50.11 -23.84
N GLU A 29 35.18 49.83 -25.03
CA GLU A 29 34.75 48.50 -25.42
C GLU A 29 35.93 47.48 -25.42
N ARG A 30 37.06 47.92 -25.98
CA ARG A 30 38.27 47.10 -25.95
C ARG A 30 38.76 46.79 -24.53
N ARG A 31 38.77 47.78 -23.64
CA ARG A 31 39.12 47.58 -22.24
C ARG A 31 38.18 46.59 -21.53
N LEU A 32 36.87 46.71 -21.77
CA LEU A 32 35.88 45.74 -21.25
C LEU A 32 36.14 44.34 -21.80
N GLY A 33 36.50 44.22 -23.08
CA GLY A 33 36.90 42.98 -23.69
C GLY A 33 38.15 42.35 -23.03
N GLU A 34 39.18 43.20 -22.75
CA GLU A 34 40.39 42.74 -22.06
C GLU A 34 40.13 42.35 -20.61
N GLU A 35 39.25 43.04 -19.90
CA GLU A 35 38.81 42.69 -18.54
C GLU A 35 38.02 41.39 -18.53
N ALA A 36 37.05 41.20 -19.46
CA ALA A 36 36.30 39.97 -19.61
C ALA A 36 37.20 38.78 -20.00
N LEU A 37 38.16 38.97 -20.92
CA LEU A 37 39.12 37.97 -21.35
C LEU A 37 39.98 37.50 -20.17
N SER A 38 40.45 38.47 -19.34
CA SER A 38 41.23 38.15 -18.14
C SER A 38 40.41 37.48 -17.06
N ALA A 39 39.10 37.74 -17.00
CA ALA A 39 38.16 37.11 -16.07
C ALA A 39 37.68 35.70 -16.55
N GLY A 40 38.11 35.27 -17.76
CA GLY A 40 37.65 33.99 -18.33
C GLY A 40 36.25 34.00 -18.96
N ASP A 41 35.60 35.15 -19.04
CA ASP A 41 34.31 35.32 -19.73
C ASP A 41 34.53 35.60 -21.22
N TYR A 42 34.91 34.51 -21.94
CA TYR A 42 35.32 34.59 -23.34
C TYR A 42 34.17 35.01 -24.27
N LYS A 43 32.94 34.70 -23.92
CA LYS A 43 31.74 35.09 -24.71
C LYS A 43 31.52 36.59 -24.64
N SER A 44 31.54 37.14 -23.43
CA SER A 44 31.45 38.60 -23.25
C SER A 44 32.64 39.30 -23.86
N ALA A 45 33.87 38.77 -23.70
CA ALA A 45 35.06 39.30 -24.32
C ALA A 45 34.91 39.39 -25.84
N ALA A 46 34.53 38.31 -26.51
CA ALA A 46 34.32 38.30 -27.96
C ALA A 46 33.29 39.35 -28.40
N LYS A 47 32.19 39.55 -27.65
CA LYS A 47 31.18 40.56 -27.92
C LYS A 47 31.72 42.01 -27.80
N PHE A 48 32.47 42.26 -26.73
CA PHE A 48 33.05 43.58 -26.53
C PHE A 48 34.11 43.89 -27.60
N PHE A 49 34.95 42.94 -27.99
CA PHE A 49 35.90 43.13 -29.08
C PHE A 49 35.21 43.28 -30.43
N ASP A 50 34.08 42.66 -30.68
CA ASP A 50 33.27 42.86 -31.89
C ASP A 50 32.70 44.29 -31.94
N ASN A 51 32.13 44.77 -30.82
CA ASN A 51 31.71 46.17 -30.69
C ASN A 51 32.87 47.11 -30.95
N ALA A 52 34.04 46.92 -30.33
CA ALA A 52 35.24 47.75 -30.52
C ALA A 52 35.70 47.74 -32.03
N ARG A 53 35.63 46.55 -32.65
CA ARG A 53 35.93 46.39 -34.07
C ARG A 53 34.97 47.19 -34.98
N LEU A 54 33.67 47.16 -34.68
CA LEU A 54 32.63 47.89 -35.42
C LEU A 54 32.82 49.39 -35.24
N ILE A 55 33.17 49.89 -34.02
CA ILE A 55 33.41 51.29 -33.75
C ILE A 55 34.70 51.81 -34.46
N ALA A 56 35.75 50.96 -34.52
CA ALA A 56 36.97 51.26 -35.22
C ALA A 56 36.76 51.55 -36.72
N GLY A 57 35.77 50.91 -37.37
CA GLY A 57 35.36 51.15 -38.72
C GLY A 57 36.53 51.10 -39.75
N ASP A 58 36.90 52.24 -40.32
CA ASP A 58 37.96 52.31 -41.31
C ASP A 58 39.37 52.49 -40.72
N ASP A 59 39.45 52.69 -39.37
CA ASP A 59 40.79 52.66 -38.71
C ASP A 59 41.41 51.28 -38.78
N ALA A 60 42.30 51.10 -39.72
CA ALA A 60 42.89 49.82 -40.05
C ALA A 60 43.68 49.20 -38.92
N GLU A 61 44.32 49.98 -38.06
CA GLU A 61 45.14 49.55 -36.95
C GLU A 61 44.27 49.02 -35.82
N ARG A 62 43.31 49.82 -35.34
CA ARG A 62 42.36 49.50 -34.29
C ARG A 62 41.47 48.29 -34.68
N TRP A 63 40.97 48.32 -35.90
CA TRP A 63 40.16 47.21 -36.43
C TRP A 63 40.93 45.89 -36.38
N GLY A 64 42.21 45.96 -36.81
CA GLY A 64 43.05 44.75 -36.83
C GLY A 64 43.36 44.19 -35.46
N VAL A 65 43.67 45.02 -34.48
CA VAL A 65 43.91 44.61 -33.06
C VAL A 65 42.62 43.96 -32.50
N ASN A 66 41.47 44.62 -32.63
CA ASN A 66 40.22 44.15 -32.08
C ASN A 66 39.77 42.85 -32.76
N THR A 67 40.03 42.68 -34.08
CA THR A 67 39.77 41.40 -34.78
C THR A 67 40.60 40.24 -34.26
N LEU A 68 41.89 40.45 -34.01
CA LEU A 68 42.76 39.42 -33.47
C LEU A 68 42.38 39.08 -31.99
N SER A 69 42.06 40.08 -31.19
CA SER A 69 41.56 39.91 -29.81
C SER A 69 40.25 39.15 -29.75
N MET A 70 39.30 39.45 -30.69
CA MET A 70 38.07 38.72 -30.84
C MET A 70 38.32 37.26 -31.26
N ALA A 71 39.25 37.03 -32.19
CA ALA A 71 39.59 35.67 -32.62
C ALA A 71 40.25 34.87 -31.49
N GLU A 72 41.08 35.52 -30.66
CA GLU A 72 41.64 34.88 -29.47
C GLU A 72 40.51 34.51 -28.43
N ALA A 73 39.57 35.44 -28.18
CA ALA A 73 38.45 35.15 -27.30
C ALA A 73 37.59 33.98 -27.82
N LYS A 74 37.29 33.92 -29.11
CA LYS A 74 36.57 32.83 -29.75
C LYS A 74 37.35 31.50 -29.65
N LEU A 75 38.63 31.52 -29.86
CA LEU A 75 39.50 30.36 -29.72
C LEU A 75 39.47 29.78 -28.29
N ARG A 76 39.50 30.68 -27.29
CA ARG A 76 39.46 30.33 -25.88
C ARG A 76 38.05 29.82 -25.45
N ASP A 77 36.96 30.32 -26.08
CA ASP A 77 35.58 29.78 -25.91
C ASP A 77 35.38 28.42 -26.58
N GLY A 78 36.37 27.95 -27.33
CA GLY A 78 36.34 26.67 -28.06
C GLY A 78 35.82 26.73 -29.49
N ASP A 79 35.48 27.95 -29.98
CA ASP A 79 34.96 28.15 -31.34
C ASP A 79 36.16 28.37 -32.32
N VAL A 80 36.81 27.25 -32.62
CA VAL A 80 38.02 27.22 -33.48
C VAL A 80 37.69 27.68 -34.91
N GLU A 81 36.53 27.37 -35.44
CA GLU A 81 36.14 27.69 -36.81
C GLU A 81 35.89 29.22 -36.97
N GLU A 82 35.20 29.85 -36.02
CA GLU A 82 35.00 31.31 -36.04
C GLU A 82 36.35 32.02 -35.86
N ALA A 83 37.21 31.54 -34.97
CA ALA A 83 38.56 32.06 -34.82
C ALA A 83 39.39 32.00 -36.11
N LYS A 84 39.24 30.93 -36.90
CA LYS A 84 39.88 30.79 -38.24
C LYS A 84 39.32 31.76 -39.23
N GLN A 85 38.00 31.98 -39.25
CA GLN A 85 37.38 32.92 -40.15
C GLN A 85 37.86 34.36 -39.86
N LEU A 86 37.89 34.74 -38.60
CA LEU A 86 38.40 36.04 -38.18
C LEU A 86 39.90 36.22 -38.53
N LEU A 87 40.69 35.19 -38.34
CA LEU A 87 42.13 35.21 -38.78
C LEU A 87 42.24 35.33 -40.33
N ALA A 88 41.40 34.68 -41.10
CA ALA A 88 41.37 34.79 -42.55
C ALA A 88 40.95 36.20 -42.98
N GLU A 89 39.92 36.81 -42.34
CA GLU A 89 39.49 38.14 -42.57
C GLU A 89 40.61 39.16 -42.30
N TYR A 90 41.32 38.99 -41.14
CA TYR A 90 42.47 39.83 -40.79
C TYR A 90 43.57 39.72 -41.88
N ARG A 91 43.93 38.48 -42.32
CA ARG A 91 44.97 38.28 -43.34
C ARG A 91 44.61 38.84 -44.72
N SER A 92 43.36 38.78 -45.08
CA SER A 92 42.89 39.36 -46.34
C SER A 92 43.09 40.90 -46.41
N ARG A 93 42.88 41.57 -45.25
CA ARG A 93 43.05 43.02 -45.11
C ARG A 93 44.52 43.44 -44.90
N PHE A 94 45.27 42.56 -44.23
CA PHE A 94 46.68 42.84 -43.87
C PHE A 94 47.63 41.68 -44.24
N PRO A 95 47.84 41.40 -45.53
CA PRO A 95 48.61 40.22 -45.96
C PRO A 95 50.05 40.24 -45.53
N ALA A 96 50.68 41.43 -45.30
CA ALA A 96 52.04 41.57 -44.87
C ALA A 96 52.26 41.74 -43.34
N ARG A 97 51.14 41.81 -42.56
CA ARG A 97 51.24 41.99 -41.10
C ARG A 97 51.20 40.64 -40.40
N SER A 98 52.05 40.52 -39.36
CA SER A 98 51.99 39.34 -38.48
C SER A 98 50.67 39.29 -37.70
N ALA A 99 50.10 38.13 -37.56
CA ALA A 99 48.98 37.81 -36.64
C ALA A 99 49.49 37.29 -35.29
N GLY A 100 50.75 37.46 -34.96
CA GLY A 100 51.32 37.05 -33.68
C GLY A 100 51.24 35.54 -33.43
N MET A 101 50.88 35.19 -32.20
CA MET A 101 50.74 33.78 -31.73
C MET A 101 49.51 33.07 -32.26
N LEU A 102 48.46 33.78 -32.67
CA LEU A 102 47.13 33.25 -32.93
C LEU A 102 47.09 32.07 -33.94
N PRO A 103 47.83 32.12 -35.09
CA PRO A 103 47.84 31.01 -36.04
C PRO A 103 48.40 29.70 -35.42
N GLY A 104 49.44 29.82 -34.61
CA GLY A 104 50.02 28.68 -33.88
C GLY A 104 49.07 28.13 -32.81
N LEU A 105 48.34 28.99 -32.10
CA LEU A 105 47.36 28.61 -31.10
C LEU A 105 46.16 27.92 -31.75
N ILE A 106 45.73 28.34 -32.96
CA ILE A 106 44.65 27.66 -33.72
C ILE A 106 45.14 26.25 -34.11
N LEU A 107 46.38 26.10 -34.61
CA LEU A 107 46.96 24.79 -34.93
C LEU A 107 47.04 23.88 -33.73
N MET A 108 47.36 24.41 -32.56
CA MET A 108 47.33 23.68 -31.27
C MET A 108 45.95 23.17 -30.97
N ALA A 109 44.90 24.00 -31.12
CA ALA A 109 43.49 23.65 -30.89
C ALA A 109 42.99 22.61 -31.90
N GLU A 110 43.44 22.67 -33.15
CA GLU A 110 43.21 21.66 -34.18
C GLU A 110 44.01 20.34 -33.98
N LYS A 111 44.83 20.26 -32.94
CA LYS A 111 45.75 19.14 -32.63
C LYS A 111 46.81 18.88 -33.69
N ARG A 112 47.12 19.88 -34.53
CA ARG A 112 48.15 19.87 -35.55
C ARG A 112 49.49 20.30 -34.98
N TYR A 113 49.95 19.57 -33.96
CA TYR A 113 51.05 19.97 -33.08
C TYR A 113 52.38 20.12 -33.82
N GLY A 114 52.68 19.29 -34.82
CA GLY A 114 53.93 19.42 -35.61
C GLY A 114 53.99 20.68 -36.45
N GLU A 115 52.82 21.08 -37.00
CA GLU A 115 52.69 22.31 -37.77
C GLU A 115 52.73 23.52 -36.87
N ALA A 116 52.13 23.45 -35.66
CA ALA A 116 52.20 24.45 -34.63
C ALA A 116 53.65 24.68 -34.16
N GLU A 117 54.43 23.61 -33.92
CA GLU A 117 55.84 23.66 -33.59
C GLU A 117 56.67 24.39 -34.66
N THR A 118 56.44 24.03 -35.92
CA THR A 118 57.12 24.69 -37.06
C THR A 118 56.76 26.17 -37.15
N PHE A 119 55.51 26.51 -36.99
CA PHE A 119 55.05 27.89 -36.96
C PHE A 119 55.67 28.70 -35.82
N PHE A 120 55.65 28.13 -34.61
CA PHE A 120 56.23 28.83 -33.45
C PHE A 120 57.77 28.99 -33.59
N ALA A 121 58.44 28.00 -34.16
CA ALA A 121 59.85 28.11 -34.44
C ALA A 121 60.18 29.26 -35.42
N SER A 122 59.37 29.40 -36.51
CA SER A 122 59.50 30.52 -37.44
C SER A 122 59.20 31.83 -36.81
N LEU A 123 58.20 31.89 -35.92
CA LEU A 123 57.83 33.11 -35.22
C LEU A 123 58.95 33.53 -34.25
N ALA A 124 59.52 32.62 -33.50
CA ALA A 124 60.55 32.87 -32.52
C ALA A 124 61.84 33.43 -33.23
N SER A 125 62.23 32.83 -34.34
CA SER A 125 63.41 33.25 -35.11
C SER A 125 63.26 34.61 -35.82
N GLY A 126 62.02 34.99 -36.16
CA GLY A 126 61.66 36.23 -36.85
C GLY A 126 61.25 37.39 -35.94
N ALA A 127 61.08 37.16 -34.66
CA ALA A 127 60.57 38.14 -33.71
C ALA A 127 61.68 39.16 -33.30
N SER A 128 61.38 40.44 -33.43
CA SER A 128 62.22 41.52 -32.94
C SER A 128 62.00 41.85 -31.44
N ASP A 129 60.86 41.46 -30.92
CA ASP A 129 60.50 41.61 -29.51
C ASP A 129 60.87 40.32 -28.73
N PRO A 130 61.79 40.42 -27.73
CA PRO A 130 62.21 39.27 -26.93
C PRO A 130 61.05 38.58 -26.22
N GLY A 131 59.96 39.31 -25.82
CA GLY A 131 58.77 38.74 -25.20
C GLY A 131 57.95 37.86 -26.18
N VAL A 132 57.83 38.27 -27.43
CA VAL A 132 57.20 37.49 -28.50
C VAL A 132 58.02 36.27 -28.86
N ALA A 133 59.35 36.41 -28.93
CA ALA A 133 60.24 35.28 -29.14
C ALA A 133 60.09 34.24 -28.04
N CYS A 134 60.13 34.65 -26.79
CA CYS A 134 60.02 33.78 -25.66
C CYS A 134 58.61 33.11 -25.56
N ALA A 135 57.54 33.82 -25.90
CA ALA A 135 56.19 33.28 -26.00
C ALA A 135 56.11 32.17 -27.07
N ALA A 136 56.71 32.36 -28.24
CA ALA A 136 56.79 31.43 -29.30
C ALA A 136 57.62 30.17 -28.90
N GLU A 137 58.72 30.37 -28.21
CA GLU A 137 59.54 29.26 -27.67
C GLU A 137 58.78 28.41 -26.66
N LEU A 138 57.97 29.06 -25.77
CA LEU A 138 57.02 28.35 -24.90
C LEU A 138 56.02 27.56 -25.73
N GLY A 139 55.49 28.11 -26.81
CA GLY A 139 54.60 27.43 -27.76
C GLY A 139 55.25 26.18 -28.37
N ILE A 140 56.56 26.22 -28.70
CA ILE A 140 57.30 25.02 -29.15
C ILE A 140 57.33 23.95 -28.07
N GLY A 141 57.64 24.32 -26.83
CA GLY A 141 57.64 23.40 -25.70
C GLY A 141 56.28 22.78 -25.43
N GLU A 142 55.24 23.53 -25.50
CA GLU A 142 53.87 23.04 -25.37
C GLU A 142 53.46 22.11 -26.52
N ALA A 143 53.81 22.46 -27.77
CA ALA A 143 53.54 21.59 -28.92
C ALA A 143 54.25 20.24 -28.78
N ARG A 144 55.48 20.20 -28.34
CA ARG A 144 56.21 18.98 -28.00
C ARG A 144 55.59 18.18 -26.89
N LEU A 145 55.13 18.86 -25.83
CA LEU A 145 54.43 18.22 -24.72
C LEU A 145 53.17 17.48 -25.23
N ARG A 146 52.35 18.17 -26.05
CA ARG A 146 51.16 17.60 -26.65
C ARG A 146 51.44 16.44 -27.60
N GLN A 147 52.58 16.43 -28.26
CA GLN A 147 53.10 15.29 -29.03
C GLN A 147 53.68 14.16 -28.17
N LYS A 148 53.64 14.29 -26.82
CA LYS A 148 54.27 13.41 -25.85
C LYS A 148 55.81 13.33 -26.00
N ASN A 149 56.41 14.28 -26.67
CA ASN A 149 57.86 14.42 -26.71
C ASN A 149 58.33 15.14 -25.44
N TYR A 150 58.20 14.44 -24.31
CA TYR A 150 58.49 15.00 -23.01
C TYR A 150 59.94 15.48 -22.89
N LYS A 151 60.89 14.72 -23.43
CA LYS A 151 62.32 15.09 -23.42
C LYS A 151 62.53 16.41 -24.13
N GLY A 152 62.08 16.55 -25.38
CA GLY A 152 62.24 17.77 -26.15
C GLY A 152 61.50 18.99 -25.57
N ALA A 153 60.38 18.75 -24.92
CA ALA A 153 59.64 19.77 -24.20
C ALA A 153 60.44 20.28 -22.98
N LEU A 154 60.98 19.36 -22.16
CA LEU A 154 61.77 19.70 -20.95
C LEU A 154 63.03 20.46 -21.32
N GLU A 155 63.75 20.00 -22.34
CA GLU A 155 64.96 20.71 -22.86
C GLU A 155 64.62 22.12 -23.29
N LYS A 156 63.51 22.33 -23.96
CA LYS A 156 63.07 23.67 -24.39
C LYS A 156 62.67 24.58 -23.25
N PHE A 157 61.95 24.09 -22.29
CA PHE A 157 61.54 24.89 -21.10
C PHE A 157 62.77 25.21 -20.24
N GLU A 158 63.72 24.28 -20.09
CA GLU A 158 64.98 24.54 -19.37
C GLU A 158 65.86 25.57 -20.08
N GLN A 159 65.90 25.56 -21.40
CA GLN A 159 66.55 26.57 -22.19
C GLN A 159 65.98 27.96 -21.94
N ILE A 160 64.64 28.11 -21.95
CA ILE A 160 63.96 29.36 -21.66
C ILE A 160 64.30 29.88 -20.27
N GLU A 161 64.31 28.99 -19.25
CA GLU A 161 64.65 29.35 -17.87
C GLU A 161 66.09 29.91 -17.75
N ASN A 162 67.03 29.36 -18.52
CA ASN A 162 68.45 29.71 -18.45
C ASN A 162 68.84 30.91 -19.30
N GLU A 163 68.22 31.09 -20.46
CA GLU A 163 68.62 32.11 -21.45
C GLU A 163 67.83 33.45 -21.30
N ASN A 164 66.71 33.48 -20.54
CA ASN A 164 65.85 34.66 -20.51
C ASN A 164 65.67 35.22 -19.09
N ALA A 165 66.75 35.32 -18.31
CA ALA A 165 66.70 35.76 -16.93
C ALA A 165 66.05 37.16 -16.73
N ASP A 166 66.16 38.06 -17.71
CA ASP A 166 65.64 39.43 -17.76
C ASP A 166 64.11 39.45 -18.07
N LEU A 167 63.49 38.30 -18.37
CA LEU A 167 62.07 38.17 -18.63
C LEU A 167 61.40 37.25 -17.58
N PRO A 168 61.34 37.67 -16.29
CA PRO A 168 60.96 36.79 -15.17
C PRO A 168 59.58 36.16 -15.34
N GLN A 169 58.63 36.81 -16.01
CA GLN A 169 57.31 36.27 -16.29
C GLN A 169 57.35 35.06 -17.20
N TRP A 170 58.25 35.01 -18.16
CA TRP A 170 58.37 33.90 -19.09
C TRP A 170 59.20 32.76 -18.49
N VAL A 171 60.22 33.09 -17.69
CA VAL A 171 60.96 32.12 -16.90
C VAL A 171 60.04 31.39 -15.90
N ARG A 172 59.12 32.12 -15.26
CA ARG A 172 58.12 31.47 -14.38
C ARG A 172 57.23 30.53 -15.16
N ARG A 173 56.67 30.96 -16.30
CA ARG A 173 55.84 30.08 -17.16
C ARG A 173 56.55 28.84 -17.64
N ALA A 174 57.82 28.97 -18.04
CA ALA A 174 58.66 27.83 -18.46
C ALA A 174 58.90 26.88 -17.28
N HIS A 175 59.17 27.37 -16.09
CA HIS A 175 59.32 26.57 -14.87
C HIS A 175 58.06 25.82 -14.51
N GLU A 176 56.92 26.44 -14.56
CA GLU A 176 55.59 25.81 -14.35
C GLU A 176 55.33 24.74 -15.40
N ALA A 177 55.54 25.01 -16.68
CA ALA A 177 55.43 24.08 -17.79
C ALA A 177 56.37 22.89 -17.65
N ARG A 178 57.55 23.10 -17.15
CA ARG A 178 58.57 22.05 -16.88
C ARG A 178 58.07 21.12 -15.76
N ILE A 179 57.53 21.66 -14.65
CA ILE A 179 56.92 20.87 -13.58
C ILE A 179 55.75 20.06 -14.13
N PHE A 180 54.85 20.70 -14.87
CA PHE A 180 53.69 19.99 -15.48
C PHE A 180 54.15 18.90 -16.42
N THR A 181 55.17 19.12 -17.26
CA THR A 181 55.73 18.10 -18.18
C THR A 181 56.33 16.91 -17.41
N LEU A 182 57.01 17.13 -16.30
CA LEU A 182 57.54 16.10 -15.44
C LEU A 182 56.41 15.24 -14.80
N LEU A 183 55.32 15.87 -14.42
CA LEU A 183 54.14 15.18 -13.86
C LEU A 183 53.45 14.35 -14.91
N GLU A 184 53.30 14.88 -16.14
CA GLU A 184 52.68 14.13 -17.25
C GLU A 184 53.58 13.00 -17.76
N SER A 185 54.88 13.17 -17.72
CA SER A 185 55.83 12.09 -18.08
C SER A 185 55.97 11.00 -17.01
N GLY A 186 55.41 11.20 -15.82
CA GLY A 186 55.54 10.31 -14.66
C GLY A 186 56.86 10.42 -13.92
N ASN A 187 57.72 11.42 -14.22
CA ASN A 187 58.95 11.66 -13.47
C ASN A 187 58.68 12.42 -12.19
N LEU A 188 57.98 11.75 -11.23
CA LEU A 188 57.56 12.32 -10.00
C LEU A 188 58.70 12.80 -9.09
N THR A 189 59.86 12.14 -9.17
CA THR A 189 61.04 12.51 -8.38
C THR A 189 61.57 13.89 -8.79
N ALA A 190 61.77 14.13 -10.09
CA ALA A 190 62.22 15.40 -10.61
C ALA A 190 61.19 16.52 -10.38
N ALA A 191 59.91 16.20 -10.55
CA ALA A 191 58.84 17.15 -10.25
C ALA A 191 58.83 17.55 -8.77
N ALA A 192 59.02 16.61 -7.83
CA ALA A 192 59.12 16.93 -6.39
C ALA A 192 60.29 17.84 -6.06
N VAL A 193 61.45 17.66 -6.71
CA VAL A 193 62.61 18.55 -6.51
C VAL A 193 62.31 19.97 -6.94
N LEU A 194 61.66 20.18 -8.09
CA LEU A 194 61.30 21.51 -8.58
C LEU A 194 60.22 22.14 -7.71
N LEU A 195 59.21 21.40 -7.30
CA LEU A 195 58.15 21.87 -6.39
C LEU A 195 58.73 22.24 -5.02
N SER A 196 59.68 21.46 -4.49
CA SER A 196 60.28 21.74 -3.16
C SER A 196 61.27 22.94 -3.18
N SER A 197 61.80 23.33 -4.37
CA SER A 197 62.67 24.51 -4.50
C SER A 197 61.98 25.81 -4.09
N GLY A 198 60.64 25.84 -4.17
CA GLY A 198 59.82 27.02 -3.83
C GLY A 198 60.08 28.24 -4.73
N LYS A 199 60.83 28.10 -5.87
CA LYS A 199 61.09 29.16 -6.82
C LYS A 199 59.76 29.68 -7.39
N PHE A 200 59.47 30.98 -7.35
CA PHE A 200 58.25 31.66 -7.78
C PHE A 200 57.00 31.37 -6.95
N ARG A 201 57.04 30.57 -5.88
CA ARG A 201 55.85 30.22 -5.06
C ARG A 201 55.20 31.47 -4.38
N ALA A 202 55.97 32.49 -4.05
CA ALA A 202 55.46 33.71 -3.44
C ALA A 202 54.67 34.61 -4.41
N ASP A 203 54.87 34.44 -5.72
CA ASP A 203 54.27 35.28 -6.74
C ASP A 203 52.81 34.88 -7.03
N ASP A 204 52.46 33.57 -6.86
CA ASP A 204 51.14 33.04 -7.07
C ASP A 204 50.95 31.75 -6.25
N ALA A 205 50.70 31.92 -4.97
CA ALA A 205 50.56 30.80 -4.03
C ALA A 205 49.41 29.85 -4.38
N GLU A 206 48.34 30.32 -5.04
CA GLU A 206 47.18 29.53 -5.42
C GLU A 206 47.50 28.63 -6.61
N HIS A 207 48.15 29.14 -7.63
CA HIS A 207 48.58 28.33 -8.78
C HIS A 207 49.58 27.25 -8.37
N TRP A 208 50.52 27.57 -7.48
CA TRP A 208 51.47 26.60 -6.93
C TRP A 208 50.77 25.49 -6.12
N LEU A 209 49.70 25.82 -5.38
CA LEU A 209 48.90 24.83 -4.69
C LEU A 209 48.24 23.85 -5.71
N CYS A 210 47.81 24.34 -6.87
CA CYS A 210 47.28 23.50 -7.92
C CYS A 210 48.32 22.50 -8.46
N LEU A 211 49.58 22.94 -8.62
CA LEU A 211 50.68 22.06 -9.04
C LEU A 211 51.03 21.02 -7.94
N ASP A 212 51.04 21.42 -6.67
CA ASP A 212 51.17 20.50 -5.55
C ASP A 212 50.07 19.45 -5.53
N LEU A 213 48.82 19.87 -5.73
CA LEU A 213 47.67 18.96 -5.79
C LEU A 213 47.76 17.97 -6.99
N LEU A 214 48.19 18.48 -8.15
CA LEU A 214 48.42 17.61 -9.31
C LEU A 214 49.52 16.57 -9.04
N TYR A 215 50.63 16.99 -8.40
CA TYR A 215 51.66 16.07 -7.94
C TYR A 215 51.14 14.99 -7.00
N LEU A 216 50.28 15.37 -6.02
CA LEU A 216 49.66 14.44 -5.06
C LEU A 216 48.75 13.44 -5.78
N LEU A 217 47.97 13.89 -6.76
CA LEU A 217 47.16 13.00 -7.61
C LEU A 217 47.99 12.01 -8.40
N ARG A 218 49.03 12.50 -9.12
CA ARG A 218 49.92 11.63 -9.90
C ARG A 218 50.71 10.66 -9.01
N SER A 219 51.04 11.08 -7.77
CA SER A 219 51.70 10.24 -6.75
C SER A 219 50.72 9.30 -6.03
N ARG A 220 49.41 9.32 -6.36
CA ARG A 220 48.35 8.54 -5.74
C ARG A 220 48.21 8.77 -4.22
N LYS A 221 48.58 9.95 -3.72
CA LYS A 221 48.52 10.34 -2.31
C LYS A 221 47.16 11.02 -2.02
N PHE A 222 46.09 10.23 -2.10
CA PHE A 222 44.72 10.77 -2.09
C PHE A 222 44.38 11.56 -0.84
N ASP A 223 44.70 11.07 0.37
CA ASP A 223 44.33 11.76 1.62
C ASP A 223 44.97 13.16 1.75
N GLN A 224 46.22 13.27 1.29
CA GLN A 224 46.93 14.57 1.25
C GLN A 224 46.32 15.48 0.19
N PHE A 225 46.01 14.93 -0.99
CA PHE A 225 45.28 15.66 -2.03
C PHE A 225 43.94 16.18 -1.52
N TYR A 226 43.11 15.29 -0.90
CA TYR A 226 41.77 15.65 -0.47
C TYR A 226 41.79 16.70 0.65
N THR A 227 42.80 16.64 1.54
CA THR A 227 43.01 17.67 2.56
C THR A 227 43.36 19.01 1.94
N GLY A 228 44.38 19.05 1.03
CA GLY A 228 44.77 20.27 0.34
C GLY A 228 43.67 20.86 -0.55
N TRP A 229 42.87 19.95 -1.22
CA TRP A 229 41.69 20.37 -1.96
C TRP A 229 40.67 21.08 -1.06
N GLY A 230 40.43 20.54 0.14
CA GLY A 230 39.57 21.15 1.13
C GLY A 230 40.02 22.52 1.61
N GLU A 231 41.32 22.76 1.68
CA GLU A 231 41.90 24.08 2.01
C GLU A 231 41.70 25.08 0.86
N LEU A 232 41.94 24.66 -0.37
CA LEU A 232 41.69 25.45 -1.57
C LEU A 232 40.22 25.86 -1.68
N ARG A 233 39.31 24.90 -1.45
CA ARG A 233 37.85 25.12 -1.47
C ARG A 233 37.40 26.16 -0.42
N LYS A 234 37.99 26.14 0.79
CA LYS A 234 37.65 27.12 1.85
C LYS A 234 38.04 28.56 1.51
N LYS A 235 39.13 28.74 0.74
CA LYS A 235 39.56 30.05 0.27
C LYS A 235 38.67 30.65 -0.80
N GLY A 236 37.86 29.84 -1.44
CA GLY A 236 37.01 30.19 -2.57
C GLY A 236 37.80 30.26 -3.89
N TRP A 237 37.11 30.07 -4.98
CA TRP A 237 37.70 30.13 -6.32
C TRP A 237 37.76 31.58 -6.79
N LYS A 238 38.93 32.17 -6.87
CA LYS A 238 39.07 33.57 -7.34
C LYS A 238 39.09 33.69 -8.86
N ASN A 239 39.63 32.68 -9.55
CA ASN A 239 39.58 32.48 -11.00
C ASN A 239 39.52 30.99 -11.26
N PRO A 240 38.39 30.42 -11.67
CA PRO A 240 38.30 29.01 -12.00
C PRO A 240 39.12 28.72 -13.27
N ALA A 241 40.38 28.44 -13.09
CA ALA A 241 41.18 27.96 -14.20
C ALA A 241 40.71 26.56 -14.61
N PRO A 242 40.72 26.22 -15.90
CA PRO A 242 40.35 24.85 -16.41
C PRO A 242 41.06 23.71 -15.67
N VAL A 243 42.23 24.00 -15.08
CA VAL A 243 43.00 23.07 -14.25
C VAL A 243 42.25 22.63 -13.01
N LEU A 244 41.39 23.44 -12.41
CA LEU A 244 40.64 23.10 -11.21
C LEU A 244 39.55 22.05 -11.50
N TYR A 245 38.87 22.18 -12.63
CA TYR A 245 37.95 21.12 -13.09
C TYR A 245 38.68 19.76 -13.25
N LEU A 246 39.83 19.77 -13.90
CA LEU A 246 40.64 18.56 -14.13
C LEU A 246 41.10 17.95 -12.80
N LEU A 247 41.59 18.77 -11.87
CA LEU A 247 42.01 18.33 -10.53
C LEU A 247 40.85 17.71 -9.74
N ALA A 248 39.68 18.30 -9.78
CA ALA A 248 38.47 17.77 -9.13
C ALA A 248 38.05 16.46 -9.78
N ALA A 249 38.02 16.39 -11.12
CA ALA A 249 37.57 15.21 -11.87
C ALA A 249 38.58 14.03 -11.69
N ASP A 250 39.88 14.30 -11.78
CA ASP A 250 40.93 13.29 -11.56
C ASP A 250 40.99 12.85 -10.10
N GLY A 251 40.80 13.78 -9.18
CA GLY A 251 40.67 13.49 -7.75
C GLY A 251 39.46 12.58 -7.46
N ALA A 252 38.34 12.83 -8.10
CA ALA A 252 37.15 12.02 -7.96
C ALA A 252 37.37 10.59 -8.49
N ARG A 253 38.06 10.44 -9.65
CA ARG A 253 38.43 9.12 -10.19
C ARG A 253 39.38 8.38 -9.24
N LEU A 254 40.40 9.06 -8.71
CA LEU A 254 41.31 8.48 -7.74
C LEU A 254 40.61 8.07 -6.45
N ALA A 255 39.64 8.87 -5.98
CA ALA A 255 38.81 8.54 -4.81
C ALA A 255 38.04 7.23 -5.01
N LEU A 256 37.52 6.98 -6.22
CA LEU A 256 36.84 5.74 -6.54
C LEU A 256 37.79 4.53 -6.53
N GLU A 257 38.98 4.67 -7.09
CA GLU A 257 40.02 3.65 -7.03
C GLU A 257 40.42 3.32 -5.58
N MET A 258 40.41 4.32 -4.70
CA MET A 258 40.69 4.19 -3.28
C MET A 258 39.46 3.75 -2.45
N LYS A 259 38.35 3.41 -3.12
CA LYS A 259 37.08 3.00 -2.49
C LYS A 259 36.47 4.05 -1.54
N GLN A 260 36.60 5.32 -1.89
CA GLN A 260 36.02 6.45 -1.14
C GLN A 260 34.93 7.16 -1.96
N PRO A 261 33.74 6.53 -2.11
CA PRO A 261 32.69 7.07 -2.99
C PRO A 261 32.10 8.40 -2.54
N GLU A 262 32.08 8.67 -1.23
CA GLU A 262 31.59 9.95 -0.71
C GLU A 262 32.52 11.11 -1.10
N ALA A 263 33.84 10.92 -1.00
CA ALA A 263 34.82 11.89 -1.44
C ALA A 263 34.74 12.11 -2.96
N ALA A 264 34.56 11.02 -3.73
CA ALA A 264 34.34 11.11 -5.16
C ALA A 264 33.10 11.94 -5.51
N ALA A 265 31.98 11.72 -4.82
CA ALA A 265 30.74 12.46 -5.05
C ALA A 265 30.91 13.98 -4.76
N ARG A 266 31.64 14.33 -3.71
CA ARG A 266 31.94 15.74 -3.39
C ARG A 266 32.82 16.38 -4.46
N LEU A 267 33.88 15.68 -4.89
CA LEU A 267 34.79 16.17 -5.93
C LEU A 267 34.08 16.31 -7.28
N TRP A 268 33.16 15.40 -7.66
CA TRP A 268 32.34 15.56 -8.86
C TRP A 268 31.34 16.73 -8.75
N ALA A 269 30.81 17.00 -7.56
CA ALA A 269 30.00 18.19 -7.34
C ALA A 269 30.82 19.48 -7.50
N ASP A 270 32.05 19.51 -6.93
CA ASP A 270 32.98 20.62 -7.12
C ASP A 270 33.37 20.76 -8.61
N ALA A 271 33.64 19.65 -9.32
CA ALA A 271 33.92 19.65 -10.77
C ALA A 271 32.78 20.29 -11.57
N PHE A 272 31.52 19.97 -11.23
CA PHE A 272 30.38 20.61 -11.89
C PHE A 272 30.36 22.13 -11.68
N ASP A 273 30.64 22.58 -10.46
CA ASP A 273 30.64 24.03 -10.15
C ASP A 273 31.86 24.76 -10.78
N LEU A 274 32.94 24.04 -11.07
CA LEU A 274 34.17 24.52 -11.70
C LEU A 274 34.22 24.36 -13.22
N ALA A 275 33.22 23.69 -13.81
CA ALA A 275 33.22 23.41 -15.23
C ALA A 275 32.96 24.68 -16.05
N ASP A 276 33.82 24.96 -17.02
CA ASP A 276 33.67 26.09 -17.93
C ASP A 276 32.77 25.75 -19.12
N THR A 277 32.79 24.49 -19.56
CA THR A 277 32.08 24.06 -20.77
C THR A 277 30.89 23.15 -20.44
N ASP A 278 29.87 23.17 -21.31
CA ASP A 278 28.71 22.26 -21.18
C ASP A 278 29.08 20.77 -21.20
N PRO A 279 30.02 20.29 -22.03
CA PRO A 279 30.50 18.90 -21.94
C PRO A 279 31.07 18.52 -20.58
N GLU A 280 31.84 19.41 -19.95
CA GLU A 280 32.40 19.18 -18.62
C GLU A 280 31.30 19.11 -17.55
N ARG A 281 30.33 20.04 -17.59
CA ARG A 281 29.14 20.03 -16.70
C ARG A 281 28.34 18.74 -16.87
N GLN A 282 28.10 18.34 -18.10
CA GLN A 282 27.39 17.10 -18.40
C GLN A 282 28.12 15.88 -17.86
N ASN A 283 29.45 15.84 -18.06
CA ASN A 283 30.29 14.73 -17.57
C ASN A 283 30.23 14.65 -16.03
N ALA A 284 30.42 15.75 -15.34
CA ALA A 284 30.41 15.80 -13.89
C ALA A 284 29.07 15.33 -13.30
N LEU A 285 27.95 15.80 -13.85
CA LEU A 285 26.62 15.38 -13.42
C LEU A 285 26.33 13.91 -13.74
N ARG A 286 26.77 13.38 -14.89
CA ARG A 286 26.61 11.96 -15.23
C ARG A 286 27.36 11.06 -14.27
N GLU A 287 28.59 11.40 -13.95
CA GLU A 287 29.41 10.64 -13.00
C GLU A 287 28.81 10.70 -11.60
N LEU A 288 28.29 11.86 -11.19
CA LEU A 288 27.58 12.02 -9.93
C LEU A 288 26.31 11.17 -9.86
N ILE A 289 25.51 11.14 -10.94
CA ILE A 289 24.32 10.26 -11.05
C ILE A 289 24.74 8.78 -10.95
N ASN A 290 25.83 8.40 -11.60
CA ASN A 290 26.33 7.02 -11.57
C ASN A 290 26.66 6.58 -10.15
N LEU A 291 27.42 7.39 -9.43
CA LEU A 291 27.83 7.17 -8.04
C LEU A 291 26.65 7.08 -7.09
N GLN A 292 25.79 8.08 -7.13
CA GLN A 292 24.65 8.20 -6.23
C GLN A 292 23.60 7.11 -6.48
N SER A 293 23.51 6.56 -7.69
CA SER A 293 22.51 5.54 -8.03
C SER A 293 22.56 4.27 -7.16
N GLY A 294 23.75 3.95 -6.63
CA GLY A 294 23.93 2.79 -5.75
C GLY A 294 23.83 3.10 -4.26
N SER A 295 24.24 4.29 -3.85
CA SER A 295 24.34 4.69 -2.44
C SER A 295 23.13 5.51 -1.96
N ASP A 296 22.66 6.44 -2.78
CA ASP A 296 21.52 7.32 -2.49
C ASP A 296 20.67 7.55 -3.74
N PRO A 297 19.71 6.65 -4.00
CA PRO A 297 18.83 6.76 -5.17
C PRO A 297 18.02 8.06 -5.24
N VAL A 298 17.68 8.65 -4.09
CA VAL A 298 16.91 9.90 -4.02
C VAL A 298 17.78 11.07 -4.50
N GLN A 299 19.00 11.16 -3.98
CA GLN A 299 19.94 12.19 -4.40
C GLN A 299 20.33 12.03 -5.87
N ALA A 300 20.48 10.79 -6.36
CA ALA A 300 20.73 10.53 -7.77
C ALA A 300 19.60 11.07 -8.66
N ALA A 301 18.35 10.87 -8.27
CA ALA A 301 17.20 11.40 -9.01
C ALA A 301 17.14 12.94 -8.97
N GLU A 302 17.53 13.56 -7.86
CA GLU A 302 17.63 15.01 -7.78
C GLU A 302 18.73 15.54 -8.69
N THR A 303 19.87 14.85 -8.76
CA THR A 303 20.95 15.17 -9.71
C THR A 303 20.48 15.02 -11.16
N VAL A 304 19.62 14.02 -11.47
CA VAL A 304 18.96 13.91 -12.79
C VAL A 304 18.08 15.13 -13.07
N ARG A 305 17.28 15.59 -12.10
CA ARG A 305 16.47 16.81 -12.27
C ARG A 305 17.35 18.03 -12.54
N ARG A 306 18.48 18.16 -11.81
CA ARG A 306 19.46 19.21 -11.99
C ARG A 306 20.07 19.15 -13.39
N TYR A 307 20.47 17.97 -13.85
CA TYR A 307 20.99 17.77 -15.22
C TYR A 307 19.99 18.27 -16.28
N LEU A 308 18.75 17.84 -16.16
CA LEU A 308 17.70 18.19 -17.14
C LEU A 308 17.28 19.66 -17.08
N LYS A 309 17.53 20.35 -15.97
CA LYS A 309 17.34 21.81 -15.85
C LYS A 309 18.40 22.57 -16.63
N PHE A 310 19.65 22.14 -16.60
CA PHE A 310 20.75 22.76 -17.35
C PHE A 310 20.74 22.37 -18.82
N PHE A 311 20.33 21.11 -19.12
CA PHE A 311 20.39 20.53 -20.45
C PHE A 311 19.03 19.98 -20.87
N PRO A 312 18.01 20.82 -21.10
CA PRO A 312 16.65 20.38 -21.38
C PRO A 312 16.51 19.57 -22.67
N ASP A 313 17.38 19.82 -23.66
CA ASP A 313 17.39 19.18 -24.96
C ASP A 313 18.51 18.12 -25.13
N ALA A 314 19.07 17.64 -24.02
CA ALA A 314 20.10 16.61 -24.06
C ALA A 314 19.64 15.34 -24.79
N PRO A 315 20.47 14.73 -25.65
CA PRO A 315 20.07 13.53 -26.42
C PRO A 315 19.64 12.35 -25.55
N ASP A 316 20.21 12.24 -24.36
CA ASP A 316 19.93 11.18 -23.38
C ASP A 316 18.82 11.52 -22.36
N ARG A 317 18.10 12.65 -22.58
CA ARG A 317 17.04 13.15 -21.68
C ARG A 317 16.04 12.08 -21.28
N THR A 318 15.51 11.33 -22.24
CA THR A 318 14.53 10.27 -21.98
C THR A 318 15.10 9.16 -21.11
N GLY A 319 16.33 8.73 -21.39
CA GLY A 319 17.04 7.71 -20.60
C GLY A 319 17.27 8.16 -19.16
N LEU A 320 17.66 9.42 -18.95
CA LEU A 320 17.87 9.99 -17.63
C LEU A 320 16.56 10.13 -16.84
N LEU A 321 15.46 10.59 -17.47
CA LEU A 321 14.14 10.62 -16.85
C LEU A 321 13.70 9.22 -16.39
N MET A 322 13.84 8.21 -17.27
CA MET A 322 13.53 6.82 -16.93
C MET A 322 14.38 6.30 -15.78
N ARG A 323 15.68 6.60 -15.80
CA ARG A 323 16.61 6.19 -14.73
C ARG A 323 16.23 6.85 -13.40
N GLY A 324 16.02 8.16 -13.39
CA GLY A 324 15.61 8.91 -12.20
C GLY A 324 14.29 8.39 -11.61
N ALA A 325 13.31 8.12 -12.44
CA ALA A 325 12.02 7.57 -12.02
C ALA A 325 12.17 6.17 -11.39
N ARG A 326 12.96 5.28 -12.01
CA ARG A 326 13.24 3.94 -11.46
C ARG A 326 13.98 4.00 -10.12
N LEU A 327 14.91 4.93 -9.96
CA LEU A 327 15.63 5.15 -8.70
C LEU A 327 14.67 5.58 -7.58
N LEU A 328 13.78 6.52 -7.85
CA LEU A 328 12.76 6.98 -6.89
C LEU A 328 11.76 5.88 -6.54
N ALA A 329 11.33 5.08 -7.51
CA ALA A 329 10.43 3.96 -7.25
C ALA A 329 11.07 2.92 -6.31
N ARG A 330 12.36 2.59 -6.53
CA ARG A 330 13.13 1.68 -5.66
C ARG A 330 13.37 2.26 -4.27
N ALA A 331 13.52 3.58 -4.16
CA ALA A 331 13.70 4.29 -2.90
C ALA A 331 12.40 4.49 -2.10
N GLY A 332 11.28 3.89 -2.53
CA GLY A 332 10.00 4.02 -1.86
C GLY A 332 9.34 5.40 -2.03
N LYS A 333 9.70 6.13 -3.09
CA LYS A 333 9.15 7.44 -3.46
C LYS A 333 8.33 7.38 -4.76
N PRO A 334 7.23 6.61 -4.79
CA PRO A 334 6.48 6.35 -6.01
C PRO A 334 5.81 7.60 -6.59
N GLY A 335 5.39 8.56 -5.76
CA GLY A 335 4.82 9.83 -6.21
C GLY A 335 5.79 10.62 -7.08
N ASP A 336 7.02 10.78 -6.60
CA ASP A 336 8.08 11.48 -7.32
C ASP A 336 8.51 10.71 -8.60
N ALA A 337 8.49 9.36 -8.54
CA ALA A 337 8.75 8.52 -9.71
C ALA A 337 7.69 8.74 -10.79
N VAL A 338 6.42 8.73 -10.42
CA VAL A 338 5.29 8.97 -11.33
C VAL A 338 5.37 10.36 -11.97
N GLU A 339 5.82 11.37 -11.23
CA GLU A 339 6.04 12.71 -11.80
C GLU A 339 7.04 12.68 -12.97
N LEU A 340 8.19 12.01 -12.78
CA LEU A 340 9.20 11.90 -13.84
C LEU A 340 8.70 11.07 -15.03
N TYR A 341 7.98 9.97 -14.78
CA TYR A 341 7.35 9.20 -15.86
C TYR A 341 6.31 10.03 -16.62
N SER A 342 5.54 10.86 -15.90
CA SER A 342 4.52 11.74 -16.52
C SER A 342 5.12 12.78 -17.46
N ARG A 343 6.34 13.25 -17.18
CA ARG A 343 7.09 14.12 -18.11
C ARG A 343 7.45 13.40 -19.42
N ILE A 344 7.65 12.07 -19.37
CA ILE A 344 7.91 11.25 -20.57
C ILE A 344 6.61 11.03 -21.34
N THR A 345 5.52 10.63 -20.64
CA THR A 345 4.24 10.34 -21.31
C THR A 345 3.58 11.59 -21.89
N GLY A 346 3.86 12.77 -21.32
CA GLY A 346 3.31 14.04 -21.78
C GLY A 346 4.13 14.73 -22.89
N ASP A 347 5.32 14.24 -23.24
CA ASP A 347 6.17 14.85 -24.27
C ASP A 347 6.05 14.09 -25.60
N ASN A 348 5.34 14.67 -26.56
CA ASN A 348 5.13 14.07 -27.87
C ASN A 348 6.41 13.96 -28.75
N ARG A 349 7.49 14.64 -28.37
CA ARG A 349 8.81 14.48 -29.05
C ARG A 349 9.47 13.15 -28.71
N ILE A 350 9.06 12.51 -27.61
CA ILE A 350 9.55 11.21 -27.19
C ILE A 350 8.83 10.10 -27.98
N PRO A 351 9.57 9.11 -28.53
CA PRO A 351 8.97 8.00 -29.27
C PRO A 351 7.84 7.30 -28.47
N ALA A 352 6.77 6.93 -29.17
CA ALA A 352 5.60 6.27 -28.57
C ALA A 352 5.98 5.03 -27.73
N ALA A 353 6.91 4.21 -28.24
CA ALA A 353 7.40 3.03 -27.50
C ALA A 353 7.96 3.39 -26.13
N SER A 354 8.77 4.46 -26.01
CA SER A 354 9.33 4.91 -24.73
C SER A 354 8.25 5.49 -23.82
N ARG A 355 7.26 6.19 -24.36
CA ARG A 355 6.12 6.70 -23.61
C ARG A 355 5.27 5.58 -23.01
N LEU A 356 5.04 4.50 -23.78
CA LEU A 356 4.30 3.33 -23.30
C LEU A 356 5.07 2.60 -22.19
N VAL A 357 6.38 2.45 -22.31
CA VAL A 357 7.22 1.88 -21.24
C VAL A 357 7.12 2.73 -19.97
N ALA A 358 7.24 4.05 -20.10
CA ALA A 358 7.11 4.98 -18.96
C ALA A 358 5.72 4.89 -18.30
N ALA A 359 4.66 4.85 -19.09
CA ALA A 359 3.29 4.69 -18.59
C ALA A 359 3.10 3.38 -17.83
N ARG A 360 3.64 2.27 -18.34
CA ARG A 360 3.59 0.96 -17.68
C ARG A 360 4.30 0.99 -16.33
N GLU A 361 5.54 1.50 -16.30
CA GLU A 361 6.32 1.58 -15.06
C GLU A 361 5.66 2.54 -14.04
N ALA A 362 5.12 3.67 -14.51
CA ALA A 362 4.36 4.60 -13.68
C ALA A 362 3.12 3.94 -13.06
N ALA A 363 2.37 3.21 -13.87
CA ALA A 363 1.14 2.53 -13.44
C ALA A 363 1.43 1.48 -12.38
N VAL A 364 2.47 0.67 -12.58
CA VAL A 364 2.90 -0.35 -11.60
C VAL A 364 3.39 0.30 -10.30
N ALA A 365 4.23 1.34 -10.39
CA ALA A 365 4.71 2.06 -9.21
C ALA A 365 3.56 2.69 -8.42
N ALA A 366 2.62 3.34 -9.10
CA ALA A 366 1.44 3.95 -8.50
C ALA A 366 0.49 2.91 -7.87
N SER A 367 0.28 1.77 -8.55
CA SER A 367 -0.57 0.70 -8.05
C SER A 367 -0.02 0.07 -6.77
N ASN A 368 1.29 -0.21 -6.73
CA ASN A 368 1.96 -0.76 -5.55
C ASN A 368 1.96 0.20 -4.36
N ALA A 369 1.87 1.49 -4.62
CA ALA A 369 1.81 2.55 -3.61
C ALA A 369 0.39 2.92 -3.16
N GLY A 370 -0.65 2.26 -3.67
CA GLY A 370 -2.04 2.59 -3.37
C GLY A 370 -2.56 3.86 -4.05
N MET A 371 -1.82 4.43 -5.00
CA MET A 371 -2.21 5.62 -5.78
C MET A 371 -3.14 5.22 -6.94
N PHE A 372 -4.28 4.63 -6.61
CA PHE A 372 -5.13 3.90 -7.57
C PHE A 372 -5.62 4.74 -8.75
N SER A 373 -6.01 6.00 -8.53
CA SER A 373 -6.50 6.87 -9.61
C SER A 373 -5.40 7.22 -10.63
N VAL A 374 -4.17 7.38 -10.14
CA VAL A 374 -3.00 7.64 -10.99
C VAL A 374 -2.63 6.39 -11.77
N ALA A 375 -2.62 5.23 -11.12
CA ALA A 375 -2.37 3.94 -11.75
C ALA A 375 -3.39 3.67 -12.85
N GLU A 376 -4.69 3.87 -12.58
CA GLU A 376 -5.77 3.73 -13.56
C GLU A 376 -5.56 4.62 -14.78
N LYS A 377 -5.21 5.91 -14.56
CA LYS A 377 -4.92 6.85 -15.65
C LYS A 377 -3.77 6.36 -16.54
N MET A 378 -2.71 5.85 -15.95
CA MET A 378 -1.55 5.36 -16.70
C MET A 378 -1.83 4.03 -17.40
N PHE A 379 -2.60 3.11 -16.80
CA PHE A 379 -3.03 1.88 -17.48
C PHE A 379 -3.99 2.18 -18.64
N ARG A 380 -4.93 3.13 -18.48
CA ARG A 380 -5.77 3.58 -19.58
C ARG A 380 -4.95 4.20 -20.72
N TYR A 381 -3.93 4.99 -20.39
CA TYR A 381 -3.01 5.53 -21.38
C TYR A 381 -2.36 4.41 -22.23
N LEU A 382 -2.00 3.26 -21.63
CA LEU A 382 -1.47 2.11 -22.37
C LEU A 382 -2.49 1.56 -23.38
N VAL A 383 -3.75 1.45 -22.97
CA VAL A 383 -4.84 0.97 -23.85
C VAL A 383 -5.13 1.93 -24.97
N ASP A 384 -5.21 3.23 -24.67
CA ASP A 384 -5.61 4.29 -25.62
C ASP A 384 -4.51 4.60 -26.64
N GLN A 385 -3.22 4.45 -26.24
CA GLN A 385 -2.06 4.74 -27.11
C GLN A 385 -1.48 3.49 -27.78
N ALA A 386 -2.12 2.32 -27.63
CA ALA A 386 -1.69 1.10 -28.26
C ALA A 386 -1.91 1.18 -29.78
N GLU A 387 -0.84 1.01 -30.56
CA GLU A 387 -0.90 1.00 -32.03
C GLU A 387 -1.27 -0.38 -32.58
N ALA A 388 -0.89 -1.46 -31.87
CA ALA A 388 -1.17 -2.83 -32.28
C ALA A 388 -2.23 -3.48 -31.37
N PRO A 389 -3.12 -4.34 -31.92
CA PRO A 389 -4.13 -5.05 -31.13
C PRO A 389 -3.53 -5.85 -29.96
N ALA A 390 -2.36 -6.44 -30.14
CA ALA A 390 -1.67 -7.19 -29.07
C ALA A 390 -1.24 -6.29 -27.90
N GLN A 391 -0.78 -5.07 -28.19
CA GLN A 391 -0.43 -4.07 -27.15
C GLN A 391 -1.67 -3.60 -26.39
N LYS A 392 -2.79 -3.41 -27.09
CA LYS A 392 -4.06 -3.05 -26.48
C LYS A 392 -4.53 -4.13 -25.51
N LEU A 393 -4.51 -5.40 -25.92
CA LEU A 393 -4.87 -6.53 -25.07
C LEU A 393 -3.95 -6.66 -23.85
N GLU A 394 -2.64 -6.36 -24.00
CA GLU A 394 -1.72 -6.31 -22.87
C GLU A 394 -2.09 -5.17 -21.91
N GLY A 395 -2.41 -4.00 -22.42
CA GLY A 395 -2.87 -2.86 -21.62
C GLY A 395 -4.18 -3.17 -20.87
N GLU A 396 -5.14 -3.80 -21.55
CA GLU A 396 -6.42 -4.22 -20.97
C GLU A 396 -6.22 -5.29 -19.88
N LEU A 397 -5.29 -6.24 -20.06
CA LEU A 397 -4.93 -7.21 -19.03
C LEU A 397 -4.40 -6.51 -17.77
N LEU A 398 -3.44 -5.61 -17.92
CA LEU A 398 -2.84 -4.88 -16.79
C LEU A 398 -3.86 -3.98 -16.07
N LEU A 399 -4.74 -3.33 -16.83
CA LEU A 399 -5.83 -2.52 -16.27
C LEU A 399 -6.85 -3.41 -15.53
N GLY A 400 -7.17 -4.57 -16.06
CA GLY A 400 -8.04 -5.54 -15.39
C GLY A 400 -7.44 -6.09 -14.10
N GLU A 401 -6.15 -6.42 -14.08
CA GLU A 401 -5.43 -6.80 -12.84
C GLU A 401 -5.45 -5.67 -11.80
N HIS A 402 -5.31 -4.42 -12.25
CA HIS A 402 -5.42 -3.26 -11.38
C HIS A 402 -6.81 -3.14 -10.75
N TYR A 403 -7.88 -3.28 -11.53
CA TYR A 403 -9.25 -3.28 -11.01
C TYR A 403 -9.50 -4.44 -10.04
N PHE A 404 -8.99 -5.62 -10.35
CA PHE A 404 -9.08 -6.77 -9.44
C PHE A 404 -8.44 -6.48 -8.07
N ARG A 405 -7.20 -5.96 -8.06
CA ARG A 405 -6.50 -5.60 -6.81
C ARG A 405 -7.23 -4.51 -6.00
N ARG A 406 -7.97 -3.66 -6.67
CA ARG A 406 -8.81 -2.63 -6.04
C ARG A 406 -10.14 -3.17 -5.51
N GLY A 407 -10.52 -4.40 -5.84
CA GLY A 407 -11.81 -4.99 -5.51
C GLY A 407 -12.94 -4.62 -6.49
N ASP A 408 -12.64 -3.96 -7.60
CA ASP A 408 -13.60 -3.68 -8.66
C ASP A 408 -13.70 -4.88 -9.60
N PHE A 409 -14.30 -5.93 -9.09
CA PHE A 409 -14.38 -7.22 -9.79
C PHE A 409 -15.25 -7.16 -11.04
N VAL A 410 -16.19 -6.21 -11.12
CA VAL A 410 -17.05 -6.04 -12.30
C VAL A 410 -16.22 -5.59 -13.50
N ARG A 411 -15.51 -4.47 -13.37
CA ARG A 411 -14.65 -3.96 -14.46
C ARG A 411 -13.48 -4.88 -14.76
N ALA A 412 -12.93 -5.54 -13.72
CA ALA A 412 -11.90 -6.56 -13.91
C ALA A 412 -12.43 -7.70 -14.80
N ALA A 413 -13.60 -8.26 -14.49
CA ALA A 413 -14.20 -9.35 -15.27
C ALA A 413 -14.50 -8.97 -16.72
N GLU A 414 -14.98 -7.76 -16.99
CA GLU A 414 -15.24 -7.26 -18.34
C GLU A 414 -13.98 -7.21 -19.19
N LEU A 415 -12.91 -6.59 -18.68
CA LEU A 415 -11.64 -6.49 -19.40
C LEU A 415 -11.00 -7.87 -19.59
N MET A 416 -10.96 -8.69 -18.53
CA MET A 416 -10.38 -10.03 -18.61
C MET A 416 -11.13 -10.92 -19.59
N LYS A 417 -12.46 -10.77 -19.73
CA LYS A 417 -13.24 -11.48 -20.72
C LYS A 417 -12.82 -11.07 -22.13
N THR A 418 -12.66 -9.79 -22.40
CA THR A 418 -12.19 -9.29 -23.71
C THR A 418 -10.83 -9.91 -24.08
N VAL A 419 -9.87 -9.90 -23.16
CA VAL A 419 -8.54 -10.48 -23.40
C VAL A 419 -8.58 -12.00 -23.53
N ALA A 420 -9.42 -12.68 -22.74
CA ALA A 420 -9.58 -14.14 -22.79
C ALA A 420 -10.20 -14.61 -24.11
N ASP A 421 -11.20 -13.87 -24.63
CA ASP A 421 -11.93 -14.21 -25.86
C ASP A 421 -11.08 -13.96 -27.12
N ALA A 422 -10.08 -13.08 -27.05
CA ALA A 422 -9.12 -12.85 -28.14
C ALA A 422 -8.19 -14.04 -28.42
N ASN A 423 -8.12 -15.04 -27.53
CA ASN A 423 -7.30 -16.25 -27.64
C ASN A 423 -5.83 -16.02 -27.98
N GLY A 424 -5.27 -14.87 -27.59
CA GLY A 424 -3.89 -14.51 -27.76
C GLY A 424 -2.95 -15.14 -26.72
N PRO A 425 -1.67 -14.72 -26.68
CA PRO A 425 -0.67 -15.25 -25.73
C PRO A 425 -1.06 -15.11 -24.27
N ASN A 426 -1.82 -14.08 -23.94
CA ASN A 426 -2.26 -13.75 -22.58
C ASN A 426 -3.64 -14.35 -22.21
N ALA A 427 -4.24 -15.15 -23.09
CA ALA A 427 -5.61 -15.66 -22.89
C ALA A 427 -5.76 -16.50 -21.60
N ASP A 428 -4.79 -17.35 -21.29
CA ASP A 428 -4.86 -18.18 -20.08
C ASP A 428 -4.68 -17.35 -18.81
N THR A 429 -3.81 -16.33 -18.83
CA THR A 429 -3.68 -15.35 -17.74
C THR A 429 -4.98 -14.58 -17.53
N ALA A 430 -5.59 -14.13 -18.61
CA ALA A 430 -6.87 -13.41 -18.55
C ALA A 430 -8.01 -14.31 -18.05
N ARG A 431 -8.09 -15.58 -18.49
CA ARG A 431 -9.06 -16.56 -17.99
C ARG A 431 -8.90 -16.80 -16.49
N TYR A 432 -7.67 -16.89 -16.02
CA TYR A 432 -7.39 -17.04 -14.59
C TYR A 432 -7.90 -15.83 -13.77
N TRP A 433 -7.59 -14.61 -14.17
CA TRP A 433 -8.07 -13.41 -13.49
C TRP A 433 -9.60 -13.20 -13.67
N LEU A 434 -10.17 -13.60 -14.81
CA LEU A 434 -11.61 -13.60 -15.02
C LEU A 434 -12.30 -14.54 -14.03
N LEU A 435 -11.79 -15.77 -13.90
CA LEU A 435 -12.30 -16.76 -12.96
C LEU A 435 -12.28 -16.20 -11.52
N GLN A 436 -11.15 -15.63 -11.10
CA GLN A 436 -11.02 -15.03 -9.78
C GLN A 436 -11.92 -13.81 -9.56
N SER A 437 -12.21 -13.04 -10.61
CA SER A 437 -13.13 -11.90 -10.54
C SER A 437 -14.60 -12.32 -10.45
N LEU A 438 -14.99 -13.42 -11.09
CA LEU A 438 -16.36 -13.92 -11.07
C LEU A 438 -16.76 -14.53 -9.71
N ILE A 439 -15.80 -15.05 -8.95
CA ILE A 439 -16.04 -15.68 -7.63
C ILE A 439 -16.61 -14.70 -6.61
N PRO A 440 -15.99 -13.56 -6.30
CA PRO A 440 -16.55 -12.60 -5.34
C PRO A 440 -17.85 -11.96 -5.82
N LEU A 441 -18.13 -11.99 -7.12
CA LEU A 441 -19.40 -11.55 -7.69
C LEU A 441 -20.52 -12.62 -7.58
N GLY A 442 -20.22 -13.82 -7.09
CA GLY A 442 -21.18 -14.92 -7.02
C GLY A 442 -21.57 -15.52 -8.39
N ARG A 443 -20.88 -15.13 -9.47
CA ARG A 443 -21.21 -15.54 -10.85
C ARG A 443 -20.64 -16.93 -11.17
N TYR A 444 -20.96 -17.93 -10.34
CA TYR A 444 -20.39 -19.29 -10.41
C TYR A 444 -20.75 -20.05 -11.69
N ALA A 445 -21.92 -19.77 -12.27
CA ALA A 445 -22.33 -20.36 -13.52
C ALA A 445 -21.43 -19.95 -14.70
N GLU A 446 -20.96 -18.69 -14.69
CA GLU A 446 -20.06 -18.19 -15.72
C GLU A 446 -18.59 -18.59 -15.45
N ALA A 447 -18.24 -18.76 -14.20
CA ALA A 447 -16.91 -19.19 -13.80
C ALA A 447 -16.59 -20.64 -14.23
N ALA A 448 -17.57 -21.53 -14.20
CA ALA A 448 -17.35 -22.95 -14.48
C ALA A 448 -16.76 -23.25 -15.86
N PRO A 449 -17.30 -22.74 -16.99
CA PRO A 449 -16.70 -22.98 -18.30
C PRO A 449 -15.31 -22.36 -18.45
N ILE A 450 -14.99 -21.31 -17.69
CA ILE A 450 -13.66 -20.72 -17.68
C ILE A 450 -12.65 -21.64 -16.99
N ALA A 451 -13.03 -22.22 -15.84
CA ALA A 451 -12.22 -23.22 -15.15
C ALA A 451 -11.92 -24.44 -16.04
N GLU A 452 -12.92 -24.93 -16.77
CA GLU A 452 -12.71 -26.04 -17.73
C GLU A 452 -11.72 -25.68 -18.85
N LYS A 453 -11.83 -24.49 -19.44
CA LYS A 453 -10.86 -24.02 -20.45
C LYS A 453 -9.42 -23.89 -19.91
N LEU A 454 -9.25 -23.56 -18.64
CA LEU A 454 -7.91 -23.45 -18.02
C LEU A 454 -7.25 -24.82 -17.78
N ARG A 455 -7.95 -25.93 -17.86
CA ARG A 455 -7.35 -27.29 -17.76
C ARG A 455 -6.37 -27.57 -18.90
N ASP A 456 -6.59 -26.96 -20.07
CA ASP A 456 -5.74 -27.10 -21.25
C ASP A 456 -4.71 -25.94 -21.36
N ALA A 457 -4.57 -25.10 -20.32
CA ALA A 457 -3.64 -23.98 -20.30
C ALA A 457 -2.18 -24.46 -20.48
N ARG A 458 -1.38 -23.64 -21.18
CA ARG A 458 0.03 -23.93 -21.43
C ARG A 458 0.83 -24.04 -20.14
N GLU A 459 0.64 -23.10 -19.24
CA GLU A 459 1.37 -23.05 -17.96
C GLU A 459 0.72 -23.95 -16.90
N ALA A 460 1.55 -24.75 -16.23
CA ALA A 460 1.12 -25.67 -15.20
C ALA A 460 0.33 -24.98 -14.06
N LYS A 461 0.75 -23.76 -13.67
CA LYS A 461 0.08 -23.02 -12.60
C LYS A 461 -1.40 -22.77 -12.86
N TYR A 462 -1.79 -22.52 -14.12
CA TYR A 462 -3.20 -22.30 -14.47
C TYR A 462 -4.00 -23.59 -14.50
N ARG A 463 -3.36 -24.71 -14.93
CA ARG A 463 -4.01 -26.05 -14.85
C ARG A 463 -4.26 -26.45 -13.41
N VAL A 464 -3.29 -26.25 -12.52
CA VAL A 464 -3.43 -26.51 -11.08
C VAL A 464 -4.53 -25.63 -10.48
N ALA A 465 -4.56 -24.34 -10.82
CA ALA A 465 -5.64 -23.46 -10.38
C ALA A 465 -7.01 -23.92 -10.87
N ALA A 466 -7.13 -24.38 -12.13
CA ALA A 466 -8.38 -24.90 -12.68
C ALA A 466 -8.93 -26.10 -11.89
N GLU A 467 -8.06 -27.02 -11.46
CA GLU A 467 -8.48 -28.19 -10.66
C GLU A 467 -8.97 -27.76 -9.27
N TYR A 468 -8.30 -26.82 -8.61
CA TYR A 468 -8.77 -26.26 -7.35
C TYR A 468 -10.13 -25.56 -7.51
N PHE A 469 -10.26 -24.66 -8.49
CA PHE A 469 -11.51 -23.93 -8.69
C PHE A 469 -12.67 -24.79 -9.14
N ARG A 470 -12.41 -25.92 -9.78
CA ARG A 470 -13.45 -26.91 -10.06
C ARG A 470 -14.06 -27.46 -8.77
N ALA A 471 -13.25 -27.88 -7.81
CA ALA A 471 -13.71 -28.31 -6.51
C ALA A 471 -14.49 -27.20 -5.79
N PHE A 472 -13.98 -25.97 -5.79
CA PHE A 472 -14.62 -24.79 -5.22
C PHE A 472 -16.00 -24.51 -5.84
N LEU A 473 -16.11 -24.58 -7.15
CA LEU A 473 -17.39 -24.34 -7.86
C LEU A 473 -18.42 -25.45 -7.60
N LEU A 474 -18.00 -26.71 -7.39
CA LEU A 474 -18.89 -27.79 -6.93
C LEU A 474 -19.40 -27.49 -5.51
N GLU A 475 -18.54 -27.02 -4.62
CA GLU A 475 -18.93 -26.60 -3.27
C GLU A 475 -20.00 -25.50 -3.31
N LYS A 476 -19.77 -24.44 -4.08
CA LYS A 476 -20.71 -23.31 -4.21
C LYS A 476 -22.05 -23.69 -4.88
N ARG A 477 -22.09 -24.80 -5.61
CA ARG A 477 -23.33 -25.40 -6.15
C ARG A 477 -24.04 -26.35 -5.17
N GLY A 478 -23.53 -26.48 -3.93
CA GLY A 478 -24.09 -27.36 -2.92
C GLY A 478 -23.79 -28.86 -3.14
N GLN A 479 -22.90 -29.20 -4.07
CA GLN A 479 -22.51 -30.58 -4.36
C GLN A 479 -21.37 -31.03 -3.41
N ALA A 480 -21.67 -31.04 -2.11
CA ALA A 480 -20.67 -31.17 -1.04
C ALA A 480 -19.81 -32.46 -1.17
N ALA A 481 -20.41 -33.63 -1.46
CA ALA A 481 -19.65 -34.89 -1.59
C ALA A 481 -18.70 -34.88 -2.80
N ALA A 482 -19.16 -34.36 -3.94
CA ALA A 482 -18.33 -34.23 -5.14
C ALA A 482 -17.21 -33.21 -4.95
N ALA A 483 -17.51 -32.07 -4.34
CA ALA A 483 -16.51 -31.02 -4.03
C ALA A 483 -15.41 -31.58 -3.12
N ARG A 484 -15.76 -32.27 -2.03
CA ARG A 484 -14.82 -32.93 -1.13
C ARG A 484 -13.90 -33.88 -1.88
N SER A 485 -14.45 -34.79 -2.67
CA SER A 485 -13.67 -35.78 -3.46
C SER A 485 -12.66 -35.06 -4.40
N GLU A 486 -13.05 -33.96 -5.04
CA GLU A 486 -12.17 -33.21 -5.91
C GLU A 486 -11.08 -32.44 -5.13
N TYR A 487 -11.39 -31.90 -3.95
CA TYR A 487 -10.36 -31.31 -3.09
C TYR A 487 -9.37 -32.37 -2.59
N GLU A 488 -9.83 -33.55 -2.16
CA GLU A 488 -8.96 -34.64 -1.73
C GLU A 488 -8.06 -35.12 -2.88
N ARG A 489 -8.60 -35.24 -4.08
CA ARG A 489 -7.82 -35.56 -5.28
C ARG A 489 -6.79 -34.47 -5.58
N PHE A 490 -7.17 -33.18 -5.50
CA PHE A 490 -6.27 -32.05 -5.68
C PHE A 490 -5.09 -32.10 -4.71
N LEU A 491 -5.35 -32.39 -3.43
CA LEU A 491 -4.30 -32.50 -2.39
C LEU A 491 -3.29 -33.60 -2.66
N ILE A 492 -3.72 -34.72 -3.29
CA ILE A 492 -2.84 -35.83 -3.67
C ILE A 492 -1.97 -35.43 -4.89
N LEU A 493 -2.56 -34.76 -5.87
CA LEU A 493 -1.89 -34.44 -7.13
C LEU A 493 -0.96 -33.22 -7.04
N HIS A 494 -1.28 -32.27 -6.16
CA HIS A 494 -0.62 -30.95 -6.07
C HIS A 494 -0.23 -30.57 -4.64
N PRO A 495 0.57 -31.40 -3.92
CA PRO A 495 0.89 -31.19 -2.51
C PRO A 495 1.67 -29.91 -2.21
N ASP A 496 2.34 -29.33 -3.22
CA ASP A 496 3.16 -28.10 -3.10
C ASP A 496 2.45 -26.86 -3.64
N SER A 497 1.18 -26.96 -4.03
CA SER A 497 0.44 -25.82 -4.58
C SER A 497 0.11 -24.77 -3.52
N ASP A 498 0.06 -23.49 -3.92
CA ASP A 498 -0.41 -22.39 -3.05
C ASP A 498 -1.86 -22.59 -2.56
N PHE A 499 -2.68 -23.38 -3.27
CA PHE A 499 -4.05 -23.67 -2.92
C PHE A 499 -4.20 -24.81 -1.88
N VAL A 500 -3.13 -25.49 -1.50
CA VAL A 500 -3.19 -26.66 -0.61
C VAL A 500 -3.85 -26.32 0.74
N SER A 501 -3.50 -25.17 1.35
CA SER A 501 -4.11 -24.80 2.63
C SER A 501 -5.62 -24.58 2.51
N ALA A 502 -6.04 -23.87 1.49
CA ALA A 502 -7.47 -23.63 1.23
C ALA A 502 -8.22 -24.94 0.92
N ALA A 503 -7.64 -25.80 0.09
CA ALA A 503 -8.22 -27.10 -0.25
C ALA A 503 -8.34 -28.02 0.97
N MET A 504 -7.33 -28.07 1.86
CA MET A 504 -7.38 -28.84 3.11
C MET A 504 -8.51 -28.35 4.02
N LEU A 505 -8.62 -27.05 4.20
CA LEU A 505 -9.64 -26.47 5.07
C LEU A 505 -11.05 -26.76 4.50
N SER A 506 -11.28 -26.48 3.20
CA SER A 506 -12.57 -26.76 2.55
C SER A 506 -12.92 -28.24 2.60
N ALA A 507 -11.97 -29.14 2.36
CA ALA A 507 -12.23 -30.60 2.44
C ALA A 507 -12.65 -31.02 3.84
N ALA A 508 -12.00 -30.47 4.89
CA ALA A 508 -12.34 -30.75 6.28
C ALA A 508 -13.71 -30.16 6.68
N GLU A 509 -14.02 -28.92 6.26
CA GLU A 509 -15.33 -28.31 6.49
C GLU A 509 -16.46 -29.10 5.79
N LEU A 510 -16.23 -29.56 4.58
CA LEU A 510 -17.18 -30.40 3.86
C LEU A 510 -17.35 -31.78 4.52
N ALA A 511 -16.28 -32.38 5.05
CA ALA A 511 -16.36 -33.60 5.82
C ALA A 511 -17.23 -33.42 7.07
N LEU A 512 -17.07 -32.30 7.78
CA LEU A 512 -17.89 -31.94 8.94
C LEU A 512 -19.38 -31.75 8.54
N ALA A 513 -19.63 -31.01 7.45
CA ALA A 513 -20.97 -30.80 6.94
C ALA A 513 -21.68 -32.13 6.50
N LEU A 514 -20.90 -33.06 5.98
CA LEU A 514 -21.37 -34.42 5.60
C LEU A 514 -21.44 -35.39 6.78
N ARG A 515 -21.15 -34.93 8.01
CA ARG A 515 -21.09 -35.70 9.26
C ARG A 515 -20.06 -36.83 9.26
N ASP A 516 -19.02 -36.72 8.45
CA ASP A 516 -17.83 -37.58 8.54
C ASP A 516 -16.86 -36.98 9.54
N PHE A 517 -17.18 -37.08 10.82
CA PHE A 517 -16.48 -36.46 11.92
C PHE A 517 -15.00 -36.89 12.04
N PRO A 518 -14.67 -38.20 11.85
CA PRO A 518 -13.27 -38.64 11.90
C PRO A 518 -12.42 -37.97 10.80
N ALA A 519 -12.91 -37.95 9.56
CA ALA A 519 -12.20 -37.34 8.45
C ALA A 519 -12.10 -35.81 8.60
N ALA A 520 -13.15 -35.16 9.14
CA ALA A 520 -13.14 -33.74 9.45
C ALA A 520 -12.03 -33.40 10.46
N ALA A 521 -11.99 -34.14 11.58
CA ALA A 521 -10.99 -33.94 12.62
C ALA A 521 -9.56 -34.14 12.09
N ASP A 522 -9.29 -35.20 11.35
CA ASP A 522 -7.98 -35.44 10.73
C ASP A 522 -7.58 -34.31 9.79
N GLY A 523 -8.51 -33.85 8.92
CA GLY A 523 -8.28 -32.75 8.00
C GLY A 523 -7.93 -31.46 8.71
N PHE A 524 -8.67 -31.10 9.78
CA PHE A 524 -8.37 -29.91 10.59
C PHE A 524 -7.05 -30.01 11.33
N PHE A 525 -6.69 -31.18 11.86
CA PHE A 525 -5.38 -31.37 12.47
C PHE A 525 -4.25 -31.20 11.47
N ARG A 526 -4.32 -31.86 10.31
CA ARG A 526 -3.30 -31.71 9.26
C ARG A 526 -3.17 -30.26 8.79
N TYR A 527 -4.27 -29.54 8.68
CA TYR A 527 -4.25 -28.12 8.36
C TYR A 527 -3.52 -27.30 9.42
N ALA A 528 -3.86 -27.49 10.70
CA ALA A 528 -3.26 -26.75 11.81
C ALA A 528 -1.77 -27.07 12.04
N GLU A 529 -1.31 -28.26 11.64
CA GLU A 529 0.08 -28.71 11.77
C GLU A 529 1.01 -28.25 10.66
N ARG A 530 0.50 -27.59 9.62
CA ARG A 530 1.33 -27.04 8.53
C ARG A 530 2.39 -26.06 9.06
N LYS A 531 3.50 -25.97 8.34
CA LYS A 531 4.60 -25.03 8.65
C LYS A 531 4.87 -24.13 7.44
N PRO A 532 4.80 -22.78 7.59
CA PRO A 532 4.35 -22.09 8.81
C PRO A 532 2.88 -22.38 9.12
N ALA A 533 2.50 -22.28 10.40
CA ALA A 533 1.11 -22.50 10.81
C ALA A 533 0.21 -21.42 10.18
N PRO A 534 -0.93 -21.81 9.58
CA PRO A 534 -1.90 -20.85 9.09
C PRO A 534 -2.43 -19.93 10.20
N ALA A 535 -2.80 -18.70 9.86
CA ALA A 535 -3.29 -17.73 10.84
C ALA A 535 -4.57 -18.19 11.56
N ASP A 536 -5.39 -18.98 10.88
CA ASP A 536 -6.64 -19.56 11.38
C ASP A 536 -6.48 -21.00 11.92
N ALA A 537 -5.24 -21.48 12.11
CA ALA A 537 -4.96 -22.76 12.74
C ALA A 537 -5.67 -22.97 14.10
N PRO A 538 -5.78 -21.95 14.99
CA PRO A 538 -6.57 -22.08 16.22
C PRO A 538 -8.04 -22.41 15.97
N ARG A 539 -8.65 -21.78 14.94
CA ARG A 539 -10.03 -22.07 14.53
C ARG A 539 -10.18 -23.48 13.97
N ALA A 540 -9.22 -23.94 13.19
CA ALA A 540 -9.23 -25.31 12.68
C ALA A 540 -9.18 -26.33 13.84
N LEU A 541 -8.37 -26.09 14.87
CA LEU A 541 -8.33 -26.93 16.07
C LEU A 541 -9.65 -26.91 16.86
N TYR A 542 -10.30 -25.75 16.94
CA TYR A 542 -11.65 -25.64 17.48
C TYR A 542 -12.66 -26.50 16.71
N LEU A 543 -12.63 -26.46 15.36
CA LEU A 543 -13.50 -27.30 14.52
C LEU A 543 -13.15 -28.79 14.64
N ALA A 544 -11.88 -29.14 14.86
CA ALA A 544 -11.48 -30.51 15.17
C ALA A 544 -12.09 -30.96 16.51
N MET A 545 -12.03 -30.15 17.55
CA MET A 545 -12.66 -30.41 18.84
C MET A 545 -14.19 -30.61 18.67
N GLN A 546 -14.83 -29.72 17.96
CA GLN A 546 -16.27 -29.79 17.67
C GLN A 546 -16.62 -31.09 16.91
N SER A 547 -15.79 -31.53 15.95
CA SER A 547 -15.94 -32.79 15.26
C SER A 547 -15.85 -33.99 16.22
N GLY A 548 -14.94 -33.93 17.18
CA GLY A 548 -14.81 -34.92 18.25
C GLY A 548 -16.06 -34.98 19.14
N CYS A 549 -16.60 -33.82 19.53
CA CYS A 549 -17.86 -33.76 20.30
C CYS A 549 -19.03 -34.40 19.54
N PHE A 550 -19.22 -34.03 18.27
CA PHE A 550 -20.31 -34.57 17.46
C PHE A 550 -20.13 -36.04 17.11
N GLY A 551 -18.90 -36.53 16.99
CA GLY A 551 -18.56 -37.92 16.76
C GLY A 551 -18.51 -38.79 18.02
N GLY A 552 -18.60 -38.20 19.21
CA GLY A 552 -18.43 -38.87 20.50
C GLY A 552 -16.97 -39.32 20.73
N ASP A 553 -16.00 -38.76 20.05
CA ASP A 553 -14.56 -39.13 20.14
C ASP A 553 -13.81 -38.22 21.10
N ARG A 554 -13.63 -38.74 22.34
CA ARG A 554 -12.94 -38.01 23.41
C ARG A 554 -11.44 -37.80 23.13
N GLU A 555 -10.79 -38.72 22.42
CA GLU A 555 -9.36 -38.59 22.10
C GLU A 555 -9.12 -37.42 21.14
N VAL A 556 -10.01 -37.23 20.16
CA VAL A 556 -9.99 -36.09 19.25
C VAL A 556 -10.15 -34.79 20.03
N VAL A 557 -11.11 -34.71 20.97
CA VAL A 557 -11.35 -33.53 21.81
C VAL A 557 -10.09 -33.21 22.63
N ASP A 558 -9.52 -34.19 23.32
CA ASP A 558 -8.34 -34.00 24.20
C ASP A 558 -7.10 -33.59 23.36
N LYS A 559 -6.91 -34.19 22.18
CA LYS A 559 -5.83 -33.82 21.25
C LYS A 559 -5.97 -32.35 20.78
N ALA A 560 -7.18 -31.94 20.40
CA ALA A 560 -7.42 -30.59 19.95
C ALA A 560 -7.15 -29.54 21.04
N LEU A 561 -7.64 -29.79 22.26
CA LEU A 561 -7.38 -28.92 23.42
C LEU A 561 -5.88 -28.86 23.75
N LYS A 562 -5.19 -29.98 23.76
CA LYS A 562 -3.74 -30.02 24.00
C LYS A 562 -2.95 -29.23 22.99
N LEU A 563 -3.34 -29.28 21.70
CA LEU A 563 -2.70 -28.49 20.66
C LEU A 563 -3.00 -26.99 20.78
N LEU A 564 -4.25 -26.62 21.10
CA LEU A 564 -4.63 -25.24 21.40
C LEU A 564 -3.81 -24.69 22.56
N ASP A 565 -3.74 -25.44 23.67
CA ASP A 565 -3.03 -25.03 24.88
C ASP A 565 -1.52 -24.88 24.68
N SER A 566 -0.91 -25.78 23.89
CA SER A 566 0.55 -25.79 23.70
C SER A 566 1.03 -24.81 22.64
N ARG A 567 0.22 -24.58 21.60
CA ARG A 567 0.64 -23.78 20.45
C ARG A 567 -0.03 -22.39 20.38
N PHE A 568 -1.21 -22.26 20.95
CA PHE A 568 -2.05 -21.07 20.83
C PHE A 568 -2.76 -20.72 22.15
N PRO A 569 -2.04 -20.62 23.30
CA PRO A 569 -2.60 -20.55 24.65
C PRO A 569 -3.55 -19.36 24.86
N ASP A 570 -3.30 -18.23 24.19
CA ASP A 570 -4.08 -17.00 24.35
C ASP A 570 -5.07 -16.76 23.19
N SER A 571 -5.34 -17.79 22.38
CA SER A 571 -6.24 -17.65 21.24
C SER A 571 -7.71 -17.59 21.68
N ALA A 572 -8.50 -16.73 21.01
CA ALA A 572 -9.96 -16.72 21.19
C ALA A 572 -10.58 -18.10 20.95
N ALA A 573 -10.08 -18.86 19.97
CA ALA A 573 -10.53 -20.21 19.68
C ALA A 573 -10.28 -21.18 20.85
N GLY A 574 -9.20 -21.02 21.61
CA GLY A 574 -8.92 -21.84 22.81
C GLY A 574 -9.94 -21.57 23.94
N ILE A 575 -10.31 -20.31 24.14
CA ILE A 575 -11.36 -19.92 25.11
C ILE A 575 -12.71 -20.50 24.68
N GLU A 576 -13.10 -20.26 23.43
CA GLU A 576 -14.36 -20.70 22.83
C GLU A 576 -14.48 -22.25 22.87
N SER A 577 -13.38 -22.97 22.59
CA SER A 577 -13.36 -24.42 22.65
C SER A 577 -13.74 -24.94 24.03
N ARG A 578 -13.22 -24.36 25.10
CA ARG A 578 -13.53 -24.79 26.47
C ARG A 578 -14.94 -24.40 26.89
N LEU A 579 -15.41 -23.24 26.48
CA LEU A 579 -16.80 -22.81 26.74
C LEU A 579 -17.80 -23.75 26.06
N GLN A 580 -17.58 -24.09 24.79
CA GLN A 580 -18.45 -25.00 24.06
C GLN A 580 -18.34 -26.46 24.56
N LEU A 581 -17.14 -26.89 24.94
CA LEU A 581 -16.99 -28.21 25.56
C LEU A 581 -17.72 -28.30 26.89
N ALA A 582 -17.74 -27.22 27.69
CA ALA A 582 -18.52 -27.17 28.90
C ALA A 582 -20.03 -27.30 28.62
N ASP A 583 -20.57 -26.62 27.61
CA ASP A 583 -21.97 -26.81 27.19
C ASP A 583 -22.25 -28.25 26.72
N TYR A 584 -21.35 -28.83 25.94
CA TYR A 584 -21.50 -30.21 25.47
C TYR A 584 -21.53 -31.20 26.62
N LEU A 585 -20.57 -31.07 27.56
CA LEU A 585 -20.49 -31.92 28.74
C LEU A 585 -21.69 -31.77 29.68
N GLU A 586 -22.19 -30.55 29.84
CA GLU A 586 -23.43 -30.28 30.60
C GLU A 586 -24.63 -31.00 29.95
N THR A 587 -24.75 -30.95 28.64
CA THR A 587 -25.82 -31.61 27.88
C THR A 587 -25.75 -33.13 28.01
N GLU A 588 -24.54 -33.71 28.04
CA GLU A 588 -24.29 -35.15 28.29
C GLU A 588 -24.48 -35.55 29.78
N GLY A 589 -24.75 -34.60 30.66
CA GLY A 589 -24.97 -34.84 32.10
C GLY A 589 -23.70 -34.89 32.92
N ASP A 590 -22.52 -34.62 32.34
CA ASP A 590 -21.23 -34.58 33.06
C ASP A 590 -20.91 -33.14 33.53
N GLY A 591 -21.68 -32.63 34.46
CA GLY A 591 -21.50 -31.31 35.03
C GLY A 591 -20.15 -31.09 35.73
N ALA A 592 -19.53 -32.19 36.25
CA ALA A 592 -18.23 -32.10 36.90
C ALA A 592 -17.09 -31.85 35.90
N ALA A 593 -17.13 -32.55 34.76
CA ALA A 593 -16.20 -32.31 33.68
C ALA A 593 -16.42 -30.92 33.06
N ALA A 594 -17.66 -30.48 32.90
CA ALA A 594 -18.00 -29.14 32.44
C ALA A 594 -17.41 -28.05 33.35
N GLU A 595 -17.57 -28.16 34.67
CA GLU A 595 -17.01 -27.22 35.62
C GLU A 595 -15.48 -27.18 35.54
N THR A 596 -14.83 -28.35 35.30
CA THR A 596 -13.37 -28.43 35.13
C THR A 596 -12.90 -27.53 33.96
N GLN A 597 -13.64 -27.48 32.85
CA GLN A 597 -13.29 -26.62 31.71
C GLN A 597 -13.40 -25.13 32.06
N LEU A 598 -14.44 -24.75 32.79
CA LEU A 598 -14.66 -23.37 33.21
C LEU A 598 -13.62 -22.92 34.24
N ALA A 599 -13.25 -23.80 35.20
CA ALA A 599 -12.20 -23.54 36.16
C ALA A 599 -10.82 -23.38 35.52
N GLU A 600 -10.52 -24.16 34.48
CA GLU A 600 -9.27 -24.00 33.71
C GLU A 600 -9.20 -22.67 32.97
N LEU A 601 -10.31 -22.15 32.43
CA LEU A 601 -10.36 -20.82 31.83
C LEU A 601 -10.04 -19.73 32.85
N GLU A 602 -10.60 -19.80 34.06
CA GLU A 602 -10.30 -18.85 35.14
C GLU A 602 -8.83 -18.88 35.55
N LYS A 603 -8.29 -20.10 35.76
CA LYS A 603 -6.87 -20.31 36.10
C LYS A 603 -5.94 -19.68 35.08
N ARG A 604 -6.27 -19.73 33.79
CA ARG A 604 -5.52 -19.10 32.69
C ARG A 604 -5.72 -17.58 32.61
N GLY A 605 -6.61 -17.05 33.45
CA GLY A 605 -6.87 -15.60 33.50
C GLY A 605 -7.82 -15.11 32.38
N ALA A 606 -8.52 -15.99 31.68
CA ALA A 606 -9.52 -15.62 30.69
C ALA A 606 -10.65 -14.75 31.31
N ALA A 607 -10.95 -14.97 32.60
CA ALA A 607 -11.91 -14.17 33.36
C ALA A 607 -11.47 -12.71 33.63
N LYS A 608 -10.27 -12.28 33.21
CA LYS A 608 -9.89 -10.86 33.16
C LYS A 608 -10.68 -10.08 32.11
N ASN A 609 -11.17 -10.76 31.08
CA ASN A 609 -12.13 -10.19 30.16
C ASN A 609 -13.53 -10.24 30.80
N PRO A 610 -14.20 -9.08 31.01
CA PRO A 610 -15.52 -9.02 31.65
C PRO A 610 -16.59 -9.85 30.93
N GLU A 611 -16.54 -9.93 29.61
CA GLU A 611 -17.52 -10.71 28.83
C GLU A 611 -17.34 -12.20 29.07
N VAL A 612 -16.10 -12.69 29.03
CA VAL A 612 -15.79 -14.10 29.30
C VAL A 612 -16.10 -14.44 30.77
N ALA A 613 -15.83 -13.55 31.71
CA ALA A 613 -16.18 -13.75 33.12
C ALA A 613 -17.69 -13.87 33.34
N ALA A 614 -18.48 -13.01 32.68
CA ALA A 614 -19.95 -13.11 32.73
C ALA A 614 -20.43 -14.43 32.10
N GLU A 615 -19.84 -14.86 31.01
CA GLU A 615 -20.17 -16.08 30.30
C GLU A 615 -19.85 -17.34 31.15
N ILE A 616 -18.70 -17.36 31.83
CA ILE A 616 -18.35 -18.43 32.77
C ILE A 616 -19.37 -18.52 33.88
N LEU A 617 -19.75 -17.40 34.51
CA LEU A 617 -20.76 -17.38 35.56
C LEU A 617 -22.14 -17.87 35.08
N TYR A 618 -22.54 -17.46 33.88
CA TYR A 618 -23.79 -17.90 33.29
C TYR A 618 -23.82 -19.41 33.05
N ARG A 619 -22.73 -19.98 32.46
CA ARG A 619 -22.62 -21.42 32.25
C ARG A 619 -22.58 -22.22 33.56
N ARG A 620 -21.86 -21.73 34.57
CA ARG A 620 -21.86 -22.31 35.90
C ARG A 620 -23.25 -22.37 36.52
N ALA A 621 -24.00 -21.26 36.44
CA ALA A 621 -25.38 -21.23 36.91
C ALA A 621 -26.26 -22.26 36.17
N LYS A 622 -26.05 -22.45 34.88
CA LYS A 622 -26.72 -23.44 34.05
C LYS A 622 -26.40 -24.86 34.50
N ILE A 623 -25.10 -25.16 34.72
CA ILE A 623 -24.64 -26.45 35.26
C ILE A 623 -25.20 -26.72 36.65
N SER A 624 -25.21 -25.72 37.52
CA SER A 624 -25.76 -25.83 38.88
C SER A 624 -27.26 -26.08 38.86
N ALA A 625 -28.00 -25.41 37.99
CA ALA A 625 -29.45 -25.59 37.82
C ALA A 625 -29.78 -26.99 37.27
N SER A 626 -29.11 -27.47 36.22
CA SER A 626 -29.34 -28.81 35.67
C SER A 626 -28.97 -29.92 36.68
N SER A 627 -28.02 -29.64 37.57
CA SER A 627 -27.65 -30.53 38.71
C SER A 627 -28.59 -30.41 39.91
N ARG A 628 -29.68 -29.64 39.82
CA ARG A 628 -30.63 -29.33 40.88
C ARG A 628 -30.05 -28.62 42.13
N LYS A 629 -28.95 -27.92 41.95
CA LYS A 629 -28.33 -27.07 42.98
C LYS A 629 -28.81 -25.64 42.88
N THR A 630 -30.12 -25.44 43.09
CA THR A 630 -30.81 -24.16 42.83
C THR A 630 -30.18 -22.99 43.57
N ALA A 631 -29.78 -23.17 44.85
CA ALA A 631 -29.14 -22.12 45.66
C ALA A 631 -27.81 -21.63 45.08
N GLU A 632 -26.97 -22.61 44.58
CA GLU A 632 -25.69 -22.28 43.93
C GLU A 632 -25.95 -21.54 42.60
N ALA A 633 -26.93 -21.98 41.81
CA ALA A 633 -27.31 -21.35 40.55
C ALA A 633 -27.76 -19.90 40.79
N MET A 634 -28.64 -19.68 41.77
CA MET A 634 -29.12 -18.34 42.12
C MET A 634 -27.99 -17.41 42.55
N ALA A 635 -27.07 -17.86 43.44
CA ALA A 635 -25.94 -17.05 43.88
C ALA A 635 -25.02 -16.62 42.71
N GLN A 636 -24.83 -17.54 41.74
CA GLN A 636 -24.01 -17.27 40.51
C GLN A 636 -24.72 -16.26 39.59
N LEU A 637 -26.05 -16.38 39.42
CA LEU A 637 -26.87 -15.45 38.61
C LEU A 637 -26.93 -14.06 39.24
N GLU A 638 -27.09 -13.98 40.55
CA GLU A 638 -27.08 -12.71 41.29
C GLU A 638 -25.72 -12.03 41.18
N THR A 639 -24.62 -12.79 41.36
CA THR A 639 -23.25 -12.28 41.17
C THR A 639 -23.05 -11.75 39.74
N LEU A 640 -23.60 -12.43 38.74
CA LEU A 640 -23.51 -11.99 37.33
C LEU A 640 -24.32 -10.67 37.17
N LEU A 641 -25.52 -10.62 37.65
CA LEU A 641 -26.39 -9.45 37.54
C LEU A 641 -25.88 -8.23 38.33
N GLU A 642 -25.13 -8.46 39.42
CA GLU A 642 -24.49 -7.39 40.18
C GLU A 642 -23.25 -6.84 39.47
N LYS A 643 -22.34 -7.74 39.04
CA LYS A 643 -21.05 -7.33 38.45
C LYS A 643 -21.12 -6.94 36.98
N PHE A 644 -22.06 -7.53 36.25
CA PHE A 644 -22.17 -7.39 34.77
C PHE A 644 -23.58 -7.04 34.32
N SER A 645 -24.22 -6.09 35.04
CA SER A 645 -25.63 -5.73 34.90
C SER A 645 -26.09 -5.31 33.49
N ALA A 646 -25.18 -4.84 32.62
CA ALA A 646 -25.47 -4.44 31.25
C ALA A 646 -24.73 -5.35 30.21
N GLY A 647 -24.13 -6.44 30.66
CA GLY A 647 -23.40 -7.38 29.79
C GLY A 647 -24.32 -8.24 28.90
N PRO A 648 -23.77 -8.92 27.92
CA PRO A 648 -24.53 -9.70 26.92
C PRO A 648 -25.37 -10.82 27.55
N PHE A 649 -24.95 -11.37 28.71
CA PHE A 649 -25.64 -12.45 29.40
C PHE A 649 -26.60 -11.97 30.49
N ALA A 650 -26.67 -10.68 30.80
CA ALA A 650 -27.49 -10.14 31.91
C ALA A 650 -29.00 -10.41 31.72
N ALA A 651 -29.50 -10.25 30.49
CA ALA A 651 -30.92 -10.53 30.22
C ALA A 651 -31.26 -12.02 30.35
N ASP A 652 -30.40 -12.90 29.85
CA ASP A 652 -30.58 -14.34 29.94
C ASP A 652 -30.42 -14.85 31.37
N ALA A 653 -29.49 -14.27 32.13
CA ALA A 653 -29.30 -14.57 33.54
C ALA A 653 -30.53 -14.15 34.37
N ALA A 654 -31.10 -12.95 34.13
CA ALA A 654 -32.31 -12.52 34.78
C ALA A 654 -33.52 -13.41 34.40
N MET A 655 -33.63 -13.83 33.14
CA MET A 655 -34.66 -14.76 32.72
C MET A 655 -34.54 -16.11 33.44
N MET A 656 -33.32 -16.62 33.56
CA MET A 656 -33.06 -17.89 34.24
C MET A 656 -33.34 -17.80 35.74
N ALA A 657 -32.91 -16.74 36.41
CA ALA A 657 -33.19 -16.50 37.79
C ALA A 657 -34.73 -16.43 38.05
N GLY A 658 -35.43 -15.74 37.15
CA GLY A 658 -36.88 -15.68 37.17
C GLY A 658 -37.55 -17.07 37.05
N ASN A 659 -37.01 -17.96 36.17
CA ASN A 659 -37.49 -19.33 36.03
C ASN A 659 -37.28 -20.12 37.33
N LEU A 660 -36.07 -20.05 37.92
CA LEU A 660 -35.76 -20.78 39.16
C LEU A 660 -36.65 -20.35 40.34
N GLU A 661 -36.88 -19.05 40.49
CA GLU A 661 -37.79 -18.50 41.51
C GLU A 661 -39.26 -18.87 41.26
N ALA A 662 -39.69 -18.87 40.01
CA ALA A 662 -41.03 -19.27 39.64
C ALA A 662 -41.28 -20.76 39.93
N ASP A 663 -40.30 -21.61 39.63
CA ASP A 663 -40.35 -23.04 39.92
C ASP A 663 -40.34 -23.35 41.44
N ALA A 664 -39.76 -22.46 42.23
CA ALA A 664 -39.78 -22.51 43.69
C ALA A 664 -41.06 -21.94 44.29
N GLY A 665 -41.96 -21.35 43.49
CA GLY A 665 -43.17 -20.72 43.95
C GLY A 665 -42.99 -19.28 44.47
N HIS A 666 -41.83 -18.69 44.37
CA HIS A 666 -41.55 -17.32 44.81
C HIS A 666 -41.94 -16.28 43.73
N TYR A 667 -43.24 -16.17 43.45
CA TYR A 667 -43.72 -15.44 42.29
C TYR A 667 -43.36 -13.95 42.30
N ALA A 668 -43.29 -13.30 43.46
CA ALA A 668 -42.88 -11.91 43.57
C ALA A 668 -41.41 -11.68 43.21
N ALA A 669 -40.52 -12.59 43.61
CA ALA A 669 -39.12 -12.55 43.23
C ALA A 669 -38.93 -12.85 41.74
N ALA A 670 -39.63 -13.86 41.22
CA ALA A 670 -39.63 -14.20 39.79
C ALA A 670 -40.10 -13.03 38.92
N LEU A 671 -41.18 -12.30 39.37
CA LEU A 671 -41.66 -11.10 38.70
C LEU A 671 -40.58 -10.01 38.59
N ALA A 672 -39.83 -9.77 39.67
CA ALA A 672 -38.76 -8.80 39.66
C ALA A 672 -37.64 -9.18 38.62
N PHE A 673 -37.24 -10.43 38.59
CA PHE A 673 -36.23 -10.90 37.63
C PHE A 673 -36.71 -10.87 36.17
N TYR A 674 -37.97 -11.28 35.88
CA TYR A 674 -38.51 -11.21 34.52
C TYR A 674 -38.70 -9.75 34.09
N THR A 675 -39.04 -8.84 34.97
CA THR A 675 -39.12 -7.40 34.69
C THR A 675 -37.73 -6.89 34.29
N LYS A 676 -36.71 -7.22 35.08
CA LYS A 676 -35.32 -6.88 34.76
C LYS A 676 -34.85 -7.48 33.41
N ALA A 677 -35.21 -8.73 33.13
CA ALA A 677 -34.89 -9.37 31.84
C ALA A 677 -35.51 -8.60 30.66
N ARG A 678 -36.77 -8.20 30.78
CA ARG A 678 -37.46 -7.41 29.75
C ARG A 678 -36.90 -6.01 29.59
N GLU A 679 -36.51 -5.34 30.68
CA GLU A 679 -35.84 -4.03 30.62
C GLU A 679 -34.51 -4.09 29.91
N LEU A 680 -33.74 -5.13 30.13
CA LEU A 680 -32.42 -5.35 29.46
C LEU A 680 -32.58 -5.69 27.99
N ARG A 681 -33.63 -6.44 27.61
CA ARG A 681 -33.86 -6.86 26.19
C ARG A 681 -35.36 -6.79 25.89
N PRO A 682 -35.91 -5.59 25.64
CA PRO A 682 -37.37 -5.38 25.50
C PRO A 682 -37.94 -5.85 24.16
N GLU A 683 -37.12 -5.91 23.13
CA GLU A 683 -37.55 -6.14 21.76
C GLU A 683 -37.44 -7.63 21.31
N GLY A 684 -38.11 -7.93 20.20
CA GLY A 684 -38.05 -9.24 19.57
C GLY A 684 -38.78 -10.34 20.34
N LEU A 685 -38.48 -11.59 20.05
CA LEU A 685 -39.12 -12.73 20.69
C LEU A 685 -38.81 -12.81 22.19
N PHE A 686 -37.57 -12.48 22.60
CA PHE A 686 -37.16 -12.52 24.00
C PHE A 686 -38.02 -11.57 24.87
N GLY A 687 -38.17 -10.33 24.45
CA GLY A 687 -38.96 -9.34 25.17
C GLY A 687 -40.44 -9.72 25.30
N ARG A 688 -40.99 -10.39 24.24
CA ARG A 688 -42.35 -10.94 24.28
C ARG A 688 -42.51 -12.11 25.25
N VAL A 689 -41.53 -13.03 25.25
CA VAL A 689 -41.49 -14.15 26.20
C VAL A 689 -41.38 -13.63 27.63
N ALA A 690 -40.51 -12.66 27.88
CA ALA A 690 -40.40 -12.02 29.21
C ALA A 690 -41.74 -11.37 29.65
N ALA A 691 -42.40 -10.64 28.76
CA ALA A 691 -43.72 -10.06 29.02
C ALA A 691 -44.78 -11.13 29.37
N GLY A 692 -44.72 -12.27 28.65
CA GLY A 692 -45.61 -13.41 28.98
C GLY A 692 -45.31 -14.02 30.35
N ARG A 693 -44.05 -14.14 30.74
CA ARG A 693 -43.64 -14.60 32.07
C ARG A 693 -44.04 -13.62 33.16
N ILE A 694 -43.90 -12.31 32.94
CA ILE A 694 -44.41 -11.25 33.85
C ILE A 694 -45.92 -11.39 34.06
N ALA A 695 -46.69 -11.57 32.96
CA ALA A 695 -48.12 -11.76 33.05
C ALA A 695 -48.49 -13.05 33.82
N ASP A 696 -47.73 -14.16 33.61
CA ASP A 696 -47.91 -15.38 34.36
C ASP A 696 -47.66 -15.18 35.86
N MET A 697 -46.62 -14.46 36.25
CA MET A 697 -46.32 -14.17 37.66
C MET A 697 -47.41 -13.27 38.30
N ARG A 698 -47.85 -12.23 37.60
CA ARG A 698 -48.96 -11.38 38.06
C ARG A 698 -50.23 -12.20 38.27
N TYR A 699 -50.55 -13.11 37.36
CA TYR A 699 -51.66 -14.01 37.50
C TYR A 699 -51.54 -14.94 38.74
N SER A 700 -50.33 -15.51 38.97
CA SER A 700 -50.04 -16.36 40.10
C SER A 700 -50.10 -15.60 41.45
N ILE A 701 -49.57 -14.39 41.50
CA ILE A 701 -49.65 -13.52 42.67
C ILE A 701 -51.10 -13.18 43.01
N TYR A 702 -51.94 -12.85 41.98
CA TYR A 702 -53.35 -12.69 42.16
C TYR A 702 -54.02 -13.94 42.78
N ALA A 703 -53.65 -15.14 42.35
CA ALA A 703 -54.20 -16.38 42.91
C ALA A 703 -53.90 -16.57 44.41
N GLU A 704 -52.81 -15.97 44.91
CA GLU A 704 -52.41 -16.00 46.33
C GLU A 704 -53.04 -14.84 47.14
N THR A 705 -53.06 -13.61 46.57
CA THR A 705 -53.37 -12.37 47.27
C THR A 705 -54.80 -11.91 47.07
N LEU A 706 -55.42 -12.31 45.96
CA LEU A 706 -56.71 -11.82 45.42
C LEU A 706 -56.71 -10.31 45.13
N ASP A 707 -55.53 -9.69 44.95
CA ASP A 707 -55.39 -8.28 44.56
C ASP A 707 -55.81 -8.05 43.10
N PRO A 708 -56.93 -7.31 42.84
CA PRO A 708 -57.38 -7.06 41.48
C PRO A 708 -56.41 -6.30 40.62
N ALA A 709 -55.41 -5.58 41.21
CA ALA A 709 -54.40 -4.85 40.47
C ALA A 709 -53.46 -5.81 39.68
N ASP A 710 -53.09 -6.93 40.30
CA ASP A 710 -52.23 -7.94 39.64
C ASP A 710 -52.98 -8.63 38.51
N LEU A 711 -54.26 -8.96 38.70
CA LEU A 711 -55.07 -9.57 37.65
C LEU A 711 -55.26 -8.63 36.47
N LYS A 712 -55.47 -7.33 36.73
CA LYS A 712 -55.55 -6.31 35.67
C LYS A 712 -54.27 -6.17 34.93
N ALA A 713 -53.14 -6.09 35.63
CA ALA A 713 -51.80 -6.01 34.98
C ALA A 713 -51.46 -7.23 34.13
N ALA A 714 -51.84 -8.44 34.58
CA ALA A 714 -51.72 -9.66 33.79
C ALA A 714 -52.59 -9.59 32.53
N ALA A 715 -53.85 -9.15 32.64
CA ALA A 715 -54.75 -9.02 31.51
C ALA A 715 -54.23 -8.04 30.44
N GLU A 716 -53.70 -6.90 30.84
CA GLU A 716 -53.11 -5.89 29.93
C GLU A 716 -51.93 -6.46 29.13
N LEU A 717 -51.06 -7.21 29.78
CA LEU A 717 -49.92 -7.86 29.10
C LEU A 717 -50.37 -8.99 28.15
N TYR A 718 -51.33 -9.83 28.56
CA TYR A 718 -51.85 -10.86 27.67
C TYR A 718 -52.63 -10.24 26.51
N GLU A 719 -53.31 -9.13 26.69
CA GLU A 719 -54.00 -8.41 25.61
C GLU A 719 -52.99 -7.89 24.57
N MET A 720 -51.90 -7.28 25.03
CA MET A 720 -50.79 -6.86 24.18
C MET A 720 -50.20 -8.05 23.37
N LEU A 721 -49.89 -9.15 24.04
CA LEU A 721 -49.33 -10.35 23.42
C LEU A 721 -50.33 -11.06 22.48
N SER A 722 -51.63 -10.92 22.69
CA SER A 722 -52.66 -11.48 21.82
C SER A 722 -52.75 -10.85 20.43
N GLN A 723 -52.12 -9.69 20.24
CA GLN A 723 -52.00 -9.02 18.93
C GLN A 723 -50.86 -9.57 18.09
N GLU A 724 -49.98 -10.41 18.63
CA GLU A 724 -48.83 -10.95 17.97
C GLU A 724 -49.13 -12.05 16.96
N SER A 725 -49.28 -11.69 15.69
CA SER A 725 -49.64 -12.62 14.63
C SER A 725 -48.44 -13.43 14.09
N SER A 726 -47.17 -13.01 14.34
CA SER A 726 -45.98 -13.69 13.88
C SER A 726 -45.68 -14.99 14.67
N ASN A 727 -46.28 -15.16 15.86
CA ASN A 727 -46.17 -16.38 16.65
C ASN A 727 -47.56 -16.89 17.06
N PRO A 728 -48.21 -17.72 16.22
CA PRO A 728 -49.55 -18.18 16.45
C PRO A 728 -49.76 -18.91 17.80
N ARG A 729 -48.75 -19.67 18.25
CA ARG A 729 -48.83 -20.36 19.55
C ARG A 729 -48.88 -19.39 20.72
N LEU A 730 -48.00 -18.37 20.72
CA LEU A 730 -47.99 -17.31 21.75
C LEU A 730 -49.33 -16.52 21.72
N GLN A 731 -49.83 -16.22 20.55
CA GLN A 731 -51.13 -15.54 20.38
C GLN A 731 -52.28 -16.34 21.00
N LEU A 732 -52.42 -17.64 20.68
CA LEU A 732 -53.49 -18.48 21.23
C LEU A 732 -53.34 -18.66 22.73
N GLN A 733 -52.13 -18.85 23.23
CA GLN A 733 -51.82 -18.92 24.68
C GLN A 733 -52.27 -17.65 25.41
N SER A 734 -51.89 -16.49 24.88
CA SER A 734 -52.21 -15.18 25.49
C SER A 734 -53.71 -14.93 25.47
N LEU A 735 -54.39 -15.19 24.37
CA LEU A 735 -55.83 -15.09 24.29
C LEU A 735 -56.53 -15.98 25.34
N TYR A 736 -56.14 -17.27 25.46
CA TYR A 736 -56.73 -18.15 26.49
C TYR A 736 -56.54 -17.59 27.89
N LYS A 737 -55.30 -17.13 28.22
CA LYS A 737 -55.01 -16.58 29.55
C LYS A 737 -55.70 -15.26 29.80
N LEU A 738 -55.81 -14.40 28.78
CA LEU A 738 -56.63 -13.19 28.83
C LEU A 738 -58.09 -13.49 29.17
N GLY A 739 -58.66 -14.51 28.49
CA GLY A 739 -60.02 -15.01 28.77
C GLY A 739 -60.18 -15.42 30.23
N LYS A 740 -59.16 -16.13 30.80
CA LYS A 740 -59.20 -16.51 32.23
C LYS A 740 -59.14 -15.27 33.17
N CYS A 741 -58.31 -14.29 32.83
CA CYS A 741 -58.30 -13.02 33.63
C CYS A 741 -59.65 -12.33 33.57
N ARG A 742 -60.31 -12.22 32.41
CA ARG A 742 -61.63 -11.61 32.25
C ARG A 742 -62.69 -12.37 32.98
N GLU A 743 -62.60 -13.71 33.00
CA GLU A 743 -63.52 -14.57 33.74
C GLU A 743 -63.42 -14.33 35.26
N LEU A 744 -62.20 -14.21 35.79
CA LEU A 744 -61.91 -13.94 37.20
C LEU A 744 -62.25 -12.49 37.62
N SER A 745 -62.29 -11.55 36.69
CA SER A 745 -62.76 -10.21 36.90
C SER A 745 -64.27 -10.03 36.81
N ASP A 746 -65.03 -11.14 36.73
CA ASP A 746 -66.51 -11.17 36.56
C ASP A 746 -67.00 -10.53 35.23
N GLU A 747 -66.08 -10.44 34.24
CA GLU A 747 -66.37 -9.93 32.90
C GLU A 747 -66.70 -11.07 31.93
N LEU A 748 -67.73 -11.87 32.21
CA LEU A 748 -68.00 -13.10 31.52
C LEU A 748 -68.22 -12.94 30.01
N GLU A 749 -68.87 -11.86 29.57
CA GLU A 749 -69.13 -11.60 28.15
C GLU A 749 -67.78 -11.37 27.40
N LYS A 750 -66.92 -10.55 27.98
CA LYS A 750 -65.53 -10.32 27.39
C LYS A 750 -64.68 -11.60 27.40
N ALA A 751 -64.78 -12.43 28.43
CA ALA A 751 -64.11 -13.70 28.50
C ALA A 751 -64.56 -14.63 27.35
N LEU A 752 -65.88 -14.73 27.12
CA LEU A 752 -66.44 -15.49 26.02
C LEU A 752 -66.02 -14.96 24.65
N GLU A 753 -65.97 -13.67 24.44
CA GLU A 753 -65.48 -13.05 23.23
C GLU A 753 -64.03 -13.49 22.94
N VAL A 754 -63.14 -13.43 23.92
CA VAL A 754 -61.78 -13.82 23.80
C VAL A 754 -61.60 -15.32 23.55
N TYR A 755 -62.31 -16.19 24.26
CA TYR A 755 -62.27 -17.63 24.05
C TYR A 755 -62.80 -18.00 22.66
N ASN A 756 -63.84 -17.38 22.16
CA ASN A 756 -64.36 -17.59 20.81
C ASN A 756 -63.32 -17.15 19.75
N ARG A 757 -62.60 -16.06 19.99
CA ARG A 757 -61.53 -15.61 19.10
C ARG A 757 -60.45 -16.68 18.94
N VAL A 758 -60.06 -17.41 20.01
CA VAL A 758 -59.14 -18.57 19.90
C VAL A 758 -59.69 -19.63 18.95
N LEU A 759 -60.98 -20.00 19.11
CA LEU A 759 -61.66 -20.99 18.32
C LEU A 759 -61.72 -20.59 16.83
N TYR A 760 -62.08 -19.35 16.54
CA TYR A 760 -62.12 -18.83 15.16
C TYR A 760 -60.73 -18.76 14.51
N LEU A 761 -59.68 -18.37 15.22
CA LEU A 761 -58.33 -18.40 14.73
C LEU A 761 -57.87 -19.83 14.40
N ALA A 762 -58.23 -20.78 15.25
CA ALA A 762 -57.91 -22.19 15.01
C ALA A 762 -58.65 -22.75 13.77
N LEU A 763 -59.90 -22.38 13.56
CA LEU A 763 -60.68 -22.74 12.38
C LEU A 763 -60.06 -22.13 11.10
N ASP A 764 -59.61 -20.85 11.18
CA ASP A 764 -58.96 -20.20 10.06
C ASP A 764 -57.61 -20.84 9.73
N GLN A 765 -56.81 -21.16 10.77
CA GLN A 765 -55.58 -21.93 10.57
C GLN A 765 -55.83 -23.25 9.83
N LYS A 766 -56.84 -24.01 10.26
CA LYS A 766 -57.21 -25.25 9.62
C LYS A 766 -57.64 -25.05 8.16
N ARG A 767 -58.43 -24.02 7.88
CA ARG A 767 -58.87 -23.67 6.53
C ARG A 767 -57.71 -23.35 5.61
N ASN A 768 -56.66 -22.75 6.15
CA ASN A 768 -55.40 -22.40 5.45
C ASN A 768 -54.40 -23.57 5.41
N GLY A 769 -54.81 -24.77 5.79
CA GLY A 769 -53.94 -25.96 5.76
C GLY A 769 -52.90 -26.02 6.88
N LEU A 770 -53.01 -25.17 7.89
CA LEU A 770 -52.17 -25.19 9.07
C LEU A 770 -52.75 -26.08 10.15
N VAL A 771 -51.90 -26.67 11.00
CA VAL A 771 -52.35 -27.48 12.15
C VAL A 771 -52.51 -26.56 13.36
N PRO A 772 -53.72 -26.42 13.89
CA PRO A 772 -53.97 -25.59 15.07
C PRO A 772 -53.31 -26.17 16.33
N ASP A 773 -52.88 -25.30 17.27
CA ASP A 773 -52.36 -25.76 18.55
C ASP A 773 -53.46 -26.43 19.40
N ALA A 774 -53.37 -27.75 19.54
CA ALA A 774 -54.41 -28.56 20.23
C ALA A 774 -54.54 -28.20 21.70
N VAL A 775 -53.47 -27.83 22.39
CA VAL A 775 -53.45 -27.52 23.84
C VAL A 775 -54.23 -26.26 24.14
N TRP A 776 -53.85 -25.15 23.49
CA TRP A 776 -54.45 -23.85 23.80
C TRP A 776 -55.84 -23.73 23.22
N THR A 777 -56.08 -24.30 22.04
CA THR A 777 -57.43 -24.34 21.44
C THR A 777 -58.39 -25.20 22.28
N GLY A 778 -57.93 -26.36 22.72
CA GLY A 778 -58.73 -27.26 23.58
C GLY A 778 -59.06 -26.60 24.92
N LYS A 779 -58.07 -26.00 25.60
CA LYS A 779 -58.29 -25.27 26.85
C LYS A 779 -59.25 -24.10 26.71
N ALA A 780 -59.17 -23.30 25.66
CA ALA A 780 -60.07 -22.22 25.39
C ALA A 780 -61.49 -22.66 25.10
N GLY A 781 -61.63 -23.73 24.30
CA GLY A 781 -62.93 -24.35 24.02
C GLY A 781 -63.57 -24.87 25.28
N TYR A 782 -62.85 -25.58 26.15
CA TYR A 782 -63.38 -26.08 27.39
C TYR A 782 -63.83 -24.92 28.32
N ALA A 783 -62.98 -23.89 28.47
CA ALA A 783 -63.35 -22.72 29.28
C ALA A 783 -64.59 -21.97 28.72
N ALA A 784 -64.67 -21.81 27.39
CA ALA A 784 -65.84 -21.21 26.73
C ALA A 784 -67.10 -21.99 26.96
N ALA A 785 -67.06 -23.30 26.87
CA ALA A 785 -68.22 -24.16 27.12
C ALA A 785 -68.71 -24.03 28.55
N LEU A 786 -67.82 -24.07 29.53
CA LEU A 786 -68.17 -23.84 30.95
C LEU A 786 -68.72 -22.44 31.22
N ALA A 787 -68.11 -21.42 30.61
CA ALA A 787 -68.54 -20.03 30.75
C ALA A 787 -69.96 -19.79 30.18
N TYR A 788 -70.27 -20.41 29.05
CA TYR A 788 -71.63 -20.36 28.48
C TYR A 788 -72.69 -21.05 29.37
N LEU A 789 -72.30 -21.99 30.20
CA LEU A 789 -73.18 -22.71 31.08
C LEU A 789 -73.45 -21.97 32.38
N LYS A 790 -72.63 -21.04 32.82
CA LYS A 790 -72.74 -20.29 34.08
C LYS A 790 -74.10 -19.62 34.27
N PRO A 791 -74.70 -18.93 33.27
CA PRO A 791 -76.00 -18.28 33.42
C PRO A 791 -77.19 -19.27 33.51
N GLY A 792 -76.98 -20.57 33.25
CA GLY A 792 -78.05 -21.57 33.39
C GLY A 792 -79.15 -21.51 32.32
N THR A 793 -78.97 -20.78 31.22
CA THR A 793 -79.98 -20.55 30.17
C THR A 793 -79.93 -21.57 29.04
N PRO A 794 -81.07 -21.85 28.37
CA PRO A 794 -81.08 -22.68 27.19
C PRO A 794 -80.26 -22.15 26.01
N ALA A 795 -80.06 -20.80 25.91
CA ALA A 795 -79.22 -20.19 24.90
C ALA A 795 -77.73 -20.46 25.20
N GLY A 796 -77.33 -20.32 26.47
CA GLY A 796 -75.97 -20.68 26.91
C GLY A 796 -75.65 -22.14 26.64
N ALA A 797 -76.56 -23.07 26.92
CA ALA A 797 -76.40 -24.49 26.63
C ALA A 797 -76.22 -24.79 25.13
N ARG A 798 -76.96 -24.12 24.25
CA ARG A 798 -76.79 -24.21 22.78
C ARG A 798 -75.43 -23.72 22.35
N ASN A 799 -74.94 -22.59 22.89
CA ASN A 799 -73.61 -22.06 22.57
C ASN A 799 -72.51 -22.98 23.08
N ALA A 800 -72.59 -23.53 24.28
CA ALA A 800 -71.67 -24.51 24.79
C ALA A 800 -71.59 -25.76 23.89
N LEU A 801 -72.72 -26.23 23.42
CA LEU A 801 -72.78 -27.37 22.47
C LEU A 801 -72.08 -27.00 21.12
N ARG A 802 -72.29 -25.79 20.66
CA ARG A 802 -71.63 -25.29 19.45
C ARG A 802 -70.10 -25.31 19.57
N VAL A 803 -69.56 -24.93 20.72
CA VAL A 803 -68.11 -25.02 21.01
C VAL A 803 -67.65 -26.47 20.92
N THR A 804 -68.39 -27.45 21.43
CA THR A 804 -68.02 -28.86 21.34
C THR A 804 -67.92 -29.32 19.88
N TRP A 805 -68.83 -28.90 19.02
CA TRP A 805 -68.78 -29.21 17.57
C TRP A 805 -67.60 -28.54 16.85
N ILE A 806 -67.24 -27.32 17.24
CA ILE A 806 -66.02 -26.66 16.69
C ILE A 806 -64.79 -27.50 17.02
N LEU A 807 -64.66 -27.99 18.24
CA LEU A 807 -63.49 -28.79 18.63
C LEU A 807 -63.47 -30.15 17.90
N GLU A 808 -64.63 -30.75 17.70
CA GLU A 808 -64.76 -31.97 16.86
C GLU A 808 -64.40 -31.71 15.39
N GLU A 809 -64.86 -30.58 14.83
CA GLU A 809 -64.48 -30.16 13.48
C GLU A 809 -62.96 -29.95 13.35
N LEU A 810 -62.35 -29.41 14.38
CA LEU A 810 -60.90 -29.23 14.46
C LEU A 810 -60.13 -30.55 14.64
N GLN A 811 -60.83 -31.65 14.92
CA GLN A 811 -60.26 -32.97 15.24
C GLN A 811 -59.31 -32.94 16.47
N LEU A 812 -59.66 -32.10 17.41
CA LEU A 812 -58.88 -31.99 18.64
C LEU A 812 -59.32 -33.03 19.64
N PRO A 813 -58.39 -33.63 20.43
CA PRO A 813 -58.77 -34.59 21.45
C PRO A 813 -59.63 -33.88 22.53
N THR A 814 -60.86 -34.35 22.70
CA THR A 814 -61.75 -33.95 23.80
C THR A 814 -61.57 -34.97 24.92
N GLY A 815 -61.13 -34.50 26.10
CA GLY A 815 -60.97 -35.41 27.23
C GLY A 815 -62.30 -35.91 27.82
N GLU A 816 -62.30 -36.94 28.65
CA GLU A 816 -63.45 -37.55 29.27
C GLU A 816 -64.34 -36.52 29.98
N ASP A 817 -63.80 -35.50 30.63
CA ASP A 817 -64.51 -34.43 31.31
C ASP A 817 -65.32 -33.59 30.32
N PHE A 818 -64.77 -33.33 29.12
CA PHE A 818 -65.45 -32.59 28.08
C PHE A 818 -66.59 -33.35 27.47
N ASP A 819 -66.42 -34.64 27.26
CA ASP A 819 -67.45 -35.53 26.78
C ASP A 819 -68.59 -35.69 27.83
N ARG A 820 -68.21 -35.71 29.11
CA ARG A 820 -69.20 -35.73 30.19
C ARG A 820 -70.04 -34.42 30.22
N VAL A 821 -69.40 -33.26 30.11
CA VAL A 821 -70.06 -31.98 30.01
C VAL A 821 -71.04 -31.95 28.81
N ARG A 822 -70.59 -32.43 27.65
CA ARG A 822 -71.42 -32.50 26.45
C ARG A 822 -72.67 -33.38 26.68
N GLN A 823 -72.49 -34.60 27.21
CA GLN A 823 -73.63 -35.53 27.50
C GLN A 823 -74.60 -34.93 28.53
N GLU A 824 -74.08 -34.25 29.55
CA GLU A 824 -74.90 -33.61 30.56
C GLU A 824 -75.74 -32.44 29.97
N ILE A 825 -75.14 -31.62 29.09
CA ILE A 825 -75.88 -30.56 28.38
C ILE A 825 -77.00 -31.14 27.52
N GLN A 826 -76.64 -32.15 26.73
CA GLN A 826 -77.63 -32.83 25.86
C GLN A 826 -78.79 -33.42 26.65
N ARG A 827 -78.53 -34.09 27.77
CA ARG A 827 -79.54 -34.68 28.65
C ARG A 827 -80.38 -33.60 29.38
N LYS A 828 -79.78 -32.60 29.95
CA LYS A 828 -80.45 -31.63 30.76
C LYS A 828 -81.35 -30.66 29.96
N TYR A 829 -80.93 -30.33 28.70
CA TYR A 829 -81.67 -29.38 27.85
C TYR A 829 -82.36 -30.00 26.66
N ASN A 830 -82.39 -31.34 26.59
CA ASN A 830 -83.07 -32.13 25.53
C ASN A 830 -82.62 -31.66 24.13
N LEU A 831 -81.38 -31.34 23.95
CA LEU A 831 -80.79 -30.82 22.70
C LEU A 831 -80.21 -31.97 21.90
N GLN A 832 -80.92 -32.45 20.84
CA GLN A 832 -80.46 -33.53 19.93
C GLN A 832 -79.92 -32.92 18.64
N ARG A 833 -78.63 -33.25 18.33
CA ARG A 833 -77.86 -33.01 17.11
C ARG A 833 -77.56 -31.61 16.67
N LYS A 834 -76.43 -31.54 15.83
CA LYS A 834 -75.95 -30.37 15.07
C LYS A 834 -77.11 -29.65 14.41
N PRO A 835 -77.22 -28.29 14.56
CA PRO A 835 -78.09 -27.52 13.74
C PRO A 835 -77.78 -27.54 12.27
#